data_ce501f6aa0945499c1f326465e0e0ed1
#
_entry.id   ce501f6aa0945499c1f326465e0e0ed1
#
_cell.length_a   1.000
_cell.length_b   1.000
_cell.length_c   1.000
_cell.angle_alpha   90.00
_cell.angle_beta   90.00
_cell.angle_gamma   90.00
#
_symmetry.space_group_name_H-M   'P 1'
#
loop_
_entity.id
_entity.type
_entity.pdbx_description
1 polymer ?
#
loop_
_entity_poly.entity_id
_entity_poly.type
_entity_poly.pdbx_seq_one_letter_code
_entity_poly.pdbx_strand_id
1 'polypeptide(L)'
;MTGFKEEEAGQMIEDKPQDIYVRAYTRPVEKRQPKDASLHGKPEKWPEHILVFDCESRISADLTLSFGFWRFCELRNGEYLPLEEGIFLDEDGLSADEVNCLRNYVRNTNPDTGDHGCDQLRLYSRLKFIREVFGMAIQAKALIVCFNSGFDLSRLAVDWETAKNGGWSLILSQWRNPKTGKLKANKFFPRVVVKALNSKTAIIHSTRAPMSEPAEKDKPVKLWPTARFLDVRTLLWALRNRSFSLRSACEELNIPGKLDHKPSGRVNLDEVEYCRQDVRATVGLLNAAKQEFDLHPVAAGPDRMFSPASVAKAYLEELNISHPSDRAKDADSAYGIAMQSYFGGRAECRIRNWEVPVCPVDFMSQYPTVNELLDNWSVLTAQNVTFPDATDEVRRLLAQINLKRCFDRKLWSRFKFFALVRPDGDILPVRGVYNGTTQNIGINYLTSKQAIWFAGPDIIASILLTGKVPHMERAIRVVSHGKQAGLASTSLRGMVKVDANKNSFFKHVIEQRAANESNPALHYWLKILANSGSYGLFVELNPKESDVTKVNVFSGDDSFETASDVIEEPGKWFAPHIGSLITSGGRLLLAMLEKCVADAGGTYLFCDTDSAAIVSAKRRQRVLMPDGRKPITALSWAEVQGIVDRFESLNPYSRKLVPGSILKVHKLNWDQTKQRRQLYGYSIAAKRYALYMKTPNDIEIVEPKAHGLGYFYRPKDSPEGWKHETPKWIFEAWDWIMRGVLGLKRTNPDWFDLPVMMRLTLSTPHHALRNLAKGPLTRPNNFMMLPQISRFGYPQGVDPAKCTLIAPFSSERDQWMNSKCINVHDHESPVYELADDYDGHRAVPKNFFMLLDSYQNHPEAKSLGPNGKPCEFDTRGLLQRAHIVANWPPVYIGKESDRHWEEGEDLSLLDFKAIEYKRKGNAVANDDQLARIAKVPKREFMRRGISQHTLEKICAREPVRTIKLAECLKVLEEYELNEQANSSEQPPHRIDS
;
A
#
# COMPACT_ATOMS: atom_id res chain seq x y z
N MET A 1 -21.76 40.04 19.96
CA MET A 1 -20.91 40.15 21.16
C MET A 1 -21.62 39.44 22.30
N THR A 2 -21.17 38.21 22.63
CA THR A 2 -21.26 37.61 23.97
C THR A 2 -20.39 36.37 23.89
N GLY A 3 -19.34 36.40 24.70
CA GLY A 3 -18.29 35.38 24.73
C GLY A 3 -18.82 34.04 25.24
N PHE A 4 -18.32 32.99 24.66
CA PHE A 4 -18.33 31.67 25.22
C PHE A 4 -17.28 31.66 26.35
N LYS A 5 -17.72 31.62 27.57
CA LYS A 5 -16.86 31.30 28.71
C LYS A 5 -16.44 29.85 28.64
N GLU A 6 -15.14 29.63 28.64
CA GLU A 6 -14.49 28.40 29.05
C GLU A 6 -14.81 28.18 30.56
N GLU A 7 -15.66 27.21 30.81
CA GLU A 7 -15.78 26.59 32.13
C GLU A 7 -16.10 25.12 31.89
N GLU A 8 -15.04 24.32 31.92
CA GLU A 8 -14.84 23.02 32.49
C GLU A 8 -13.48 22.49 31.97
N ALA A 9 -12.42 23.05 32.51
CA ALA A 9 -11.12 22.42 32.52
C ALA A 9 -11.20 21.17 33.42
N GLY A 10 -11.66 20.04 32.83
CA GLY A 10 -11.46 18.72 33.41
C GLY A 10 -9.97 18.51 33.64
N GLN A 11 -9.61 17.93 34.80
CA GLN A 11 -8.26 17.58 35.19
C GLN A 11 -7.40 17.19 33.98
N MET A 12 -6.35 17.97 33.72
CA MET A 12 -5.33 17.61 32.74
C MET A 12 -4.77 16.24 33.18
N ILE A 13 -5.07 15.20 32.41
CA ILE A 13 -4.27 14.00 32.44
C ILE A 13 -2.87 14.52 32.10
N GLU A 14 -1.87 14.29 32.95
CA GLU A 14 -0.48 14.57 32.62
C GLU A 14 -0.18 13.81 31.31
N ASP A 15 -0.19 14.53 30.18
CA ASP A 15 0.10 13.99 28.88
C ASP A 15 1.57 13.60 28.87
N LYS A 16 1.85 12.33 29.12
CA LYS A 16 3.21 11.81 29.05
C LYS A 16 3.73 12.01 27.64
N PRO A 17 4.94 12.58 27.49
CA PRO A 17 5.55 12.70 26.21
C PRO A 17 5.63 11.34 25.51
N GLN A 18 5.29 11.29 24.21
CA GLN A 18 5.29 10.08 23.40
C GLN A 18 6.13 10.25 22.14
N ASP A 19 6.65 9.15 21.62
CA ASP A 19 7.46 9.17 20.43
C ASP A 19 6.61 9.54 19.21
N ILE A 20 7.11 10.48 18.42
CA ILE A 20 6.60 10.82 17.11
C ILE A 20 7.57 10.31 16.04
N TYR A 21 7.02 9.95 14.89
CA TYR A 21 7.75 9.39 13.78
C TYR A 21 7.81 10.40 12.63
N VAL A 22 9.01 10.68 12.16
CA VAL A 22 9.23 11.61 11.04
C VAL A 22 9.95 10.89 9.91
N ARG A 23 9.55 11.16 8.68
CA ARG A 23 10.20 10.58 7.51
C ARG A 23 11.50 11.28 7.21
N ALA A 24 12.48 10.50 6.74
CA ALA A 24 13.75 11.01 6.28
C ALA A 24 13.94 10.74 4.78
N TYR A 25 14.78 11.57 4.17
CA TYR A 25 15.38 11.32 2.87
C TYR A 25 16.82 10.85 3.10
N THR A 26 17.27 9.86 2.33
CA THR A 26 18.60 9.29 2.52
C THR A 26 19.40 9.25 1.24
N ARG A 27 20.73 9.39 1.39
CA ARG A 27 21.72 9.20 0.32
C ARG A 27 22.89 8.36 0.80
N PRO A 28 23.36 7.38 0.00
CA PRO A 28 24.62 6.71 0.26
C PRO A 28 25.76 7.71 0.28
N VAL A 29 26.68 7.57 1.26
CA VAL A 29 27.87 8.43 1.38
C VAL A 29 28.79 8.22 0.18
N GLU A 30 29.04 6.96 -0.19
CA GLU A 30 29.81 6.61 -1.37
C GLU A 30 28.91 6.68 -2.61
N LYS A 31 29.31 7.52 -3.57
CA LYS A 31 28.65 7.53 -4.88
C LYS A 31 28.99 6.21 -5.58
N ARG A 32 28.03 5.29 -5.64
CA ARG A 32 28.15 4.16 -6.56
C ARG A 32 28.29 4.74 -7.97
N GLN A 33 29.41 4.42 -8.64
CA GLN A 33 29.52 4.75 -10.07
C GLN A 33 28.31 4.15 -10.79
N PRO A 34 27.62 4.90 -11.66
CA PRO A 34 26.58 4.32 -12.51
C PRO A 34 27.24 3.14 -13.24
N LYS A 35 26.74 1.94 -13.00
CA LYS A 35 27.12 0.80 -13.84
C LYS A 35 26.68 1.18 -15.24
N ASP A 36 27.60 1.22 -16.19
CA ASP A 36 27.37 1.54 -17.60
C ASP A 36 26.07 0.87 -18.09
N ALA A 37 25.04 1.66 -18.22
CA ALA A 37 23.69 1.19 -18.55
C ALA A 37 23.43 1.20 -20.06
N SER A 38 24.42 1.42 -20.90
CA SER A 38 24.15 1.76 -22.30
C SER A 38 25.05 1.18 -23.34
N LEU A 39 25.36 -0.11 -23.27
CA LEU A 39 25.90 -0.81 -24.44
C LEU A 39 24.85 -1.47 -25.35
N HIS A 40 23.56 -1.34 -25.01
CA HIS A 40 22.47 -1.91 -25.79
C HIS A 40 21.51 -0.80 -26.20
N GLY A 41 21.25 -0.67 -27.52
CA GLY A 41 20.25 0.23 -28.08
C GLY A 41 18.90 0.08 -27.38
N LYS A 42 18.04 1.10 -27.47
CA LYS A 42 16.68 1.01 -26.89
C LYS A 42 16.02 -0.27 -27.39
N PRO A 43 15.53 -1.14 -26.51
CA PRO A 43 14.86 -2.36 -26.95
C PRO A 43 13.62 -2.01 -27.76
N GLU A 44 13.33 -2.79 -28.80
CA GLU A 44 12.10 -2.64 -29.56
C GLU A 44 10.88 -2.68 -28.65
N LYS A 45 9.88 -1.83 -28.95
CA LYS A 45 8.63 -1.77 -28.18
C LYS A 45 7.96 -3.15 -28.13
N TRP A 46 7.78 -3.77 -29.28
CA TRP A 46 7.29 -5.12 -29.44
C TRP A 46 8.34 -5.95 -30.17
N PRO A 47 8.94 -6.96 -29.54
CA PRO A 47 9.94 -7.80 -30.18
C PRO A 47 9.29 -8.71 -31.26
N GLU A 48 10.11 -9.16 -32.19
CA GLU A 48 9.69 -10.06 -33.26
C GLU A 48 9.11 -11.38 -32.75
N HIS A 49 9.66 -11.87 -31.62
CA HIS A 49 9.26 -13.15 -31.04
C HIS A 49 8.81 -13.03 -29.61
N ILE A 50 7.86 -13.89 -29.20
CA ILE A 50 7.44 -14.06 -27.82
C ILE A 50 7.39 -15.54 -27.46
N LEU A 51 7.59 -15.83 -26.16
CA LEU A 51 7.30 -17.12 -25.55
C LEU A 51 6.14 -16.95 -24.58
N VAL A 52 5.02 -17.60 -24.85
CA VAL A 52 3.84 -17.65 -23.97
C VAL A 52 3.76 -19.02 -23.33
N PHE A 53 3.54 -19.10 -22.03
CA PHE A 53 3.34 -20.38 -21.33
C PHE A 53 2.43 -20.23 -20.12
N ASP A 54 1.88 -21.35 -19.69
CA ASP A 54 1.04 -21.50 -18.49
C ASP A 54 1.43 -22.79 -17.77
N CYS A 55 1.30 -22.84 -16.45
CA CYS A 55 1.68 -23.97 -15.59
C CYS A 55 0.48 -24.52 -14.86
N GLU A 56 0.32 -25.84 -14.91
CA GLU A 56 -0.62 -26.57 -14.07
C GLU A 56 0.10 -27.21 -12.87
N SER A 57 -0.54 -27.16 -11.72
CA SER A 57 0.01 -27.65 -10.46
C SER A 57 -0.88 -28.68 -9.81
N ARG A 58 -0.29 -29.47 -8.89
CA ARG A 58 -1.08 -30.28 -7.97
C ARG A 58 -1.99 -29.37 -7.14
N ILE A 59 -3.11 -29.92 -6.68
CA ILE A 59 -4.05 -29.21 -5.79
C ILE A 59 -3.68 -29.33 -4.30
N SER A 60 -2.53 -29.94 -4.01
CA SER A 60 -1.96 -29.98 -2.66
C SER A 60 -1.54 -28.60 -2.19
N ALA A 61 -1.38 -28.42 -0.88
CA ALA A 61 -1.06 -27.11 -0.30
C ALA A 61 0.27 -26.51 -0.78
N ASP A 62 1.22 -27.34 -1.24
CA ASP A 62 2.50 -26.90 -1.77
C ASP A 62 2.47 -26.52 -3.26
N LEU A 63 1.39 -26.85 -3.99
CA LEU A 63 1.17 -26.47 -5.39
C LEU A 63 2.37 -26.84 -6.29
N THR A 64 2.90 -28.05 -6.17
CA THR A 64 3.99 -28.52 -7.04
C THR A 64 3.57 -28.57 -8.49
N LEU A 65 4.51 -28.27 -9.39
CA LEU A 65 4.30 -28.33 -10.83
C LEU A 65 3.90 -29.75 -11.25
N SER A 66 2.88 -29.87 -12.08
CA SER A 66 2.54 -31.11 -12.80
C SER A 66 3.07 -31.05 -14.23
N PHE A 67 2.57 -30.14 -15.02
CA PHE A 67 2.98 -29.89 -16.40
C PHE A 67 2.68 -28.42 -16.75
N GLY A 68 3.04 -28.02 -17.95
CA GLY A 68 2.61 -26.76 -18.53
C GLY A 68 2.57 -26.82 -20.04
N PHE A 69 1.89 -25.90 -20.64
CA PHE A 69 1.82 -25.72 -22.09
C PHE A 69 2.52 -24.44 -22.50
N TRP A 70 3.13 -24.41 -23.68
CA TRP A 70 3.83 -23.24 -24.20
C TRP A 70 3.61 -23.03 -25.67
N ARG A 71 3.70 -21.77 -26.12
CA ARG A 71 3.72 -21.33 -27.52
C ARG A 71 4.87 -20.36 -27.73
N PHE A 72 5.63 -20.60 -28.80
CA PHE A 72 6.55 -19.63 -29.31
C PHE A 72 5.90 -18.97 -30.55
N CYS A 73 5.76 -17.63 -30.52
CA CYS A 73 5.03 -16.89 -31.53
C CYS A 73 5.91 -15.83 -32.20
N GLU A 74 5.58 -15.51 -33.43
CA GLU A 74 6.21 -14.47 -34.26
C GLU A 74 5.22 -13.34 -34.55
N LEU A 75 5.71 -12.11 -34.56
CA LEU A 75 4.92 -10.92 -34.91
C LEU A 75 4.75 -10.81 -36.42
N ARG A 76 3.55 -11.09 -36.94
CA ARG A 76 3.18 -10.98 -38.35
C ARG A 76 1.95 -10.09 -38.51
N ASN A 77 2.01 -9.12 -39.43
CA ASN A 77 0.88 -8.22 -39.71
C ASN A 77 0.29 -7.53 -38.44
N GLY A 78 1.12 -7.28 -37.41
CA GLY A 78 0.71 -6.61 -36.20
C GLY A 78 0.17 -7.53 -35.10
N GLU A 79 0.08 -8.83 -35.32
CA GLU A 79 -0.38 -9.82 -34.35
C GLU A 79 0.68 -10.92 -34.16
N TYR A 80 0.71 -11.49 -32.94
CA TYR A 80 1.54 -12.64 -32.62
C TYR A 80 0.83 -13.93 -33.04
N LEU A 81 1.46 -14.67 -33.94
CA LEU A 81 0.98 -15.96 -34.45
C LEU A 81 1.93 -17.09 -34.04
N PRO A 82 1.39 -18.27 -33.65
CA PRO A 82 2.20 -19.37 -33.15
C PRO A 82 3.09 -20.00 -34.24
N LEU A 83 4.37 -20.22 -33.91
CA LEU A 83 5.35 -20.97 -34.75
C LEU A 83 5.59 -22.36 -34.20
N GLU A 84 5.71 -22.50 -32.91
CA GLU A 84 5.89 -23.76 -32.21
C GLU A 84 5.04 -23.81 -30.97
N GLU A 85 4.61 -25.01 -30.63
CA GLU A 85 3.94 -25.26 -29.35
C GLU A 85 4.29 -26.64 -28.80
N GLY A 86 4.12 -26.79 -27.48
CA GLY A 86 4.38 -28.04 -26.81
C GLY A 86 4.06 -28.04 -25.34
N ILE A 87 4.39 -29.16 -24.74
CA ILE A 87 4.18 -29.44 -23.33
C ILE A 87 5.53 -29.58 -22.66
N PHE A 88 5.64 -29.13 -21.42
CA PHE A 88 6.70 -29.51 -20.50
C PHE A 88 6.11 -30.14 -19.23
N LEU A 89 6.84 -31.05 -18.62
CA LEU A 89 6.37 -31.80 -17.47
C LEU A 89 7.45 -31.90 -16.38
N ASP A 90 7.02 -32.04 -15.13
CA ASP A 90 7.91 -32.39 -14.02
C ASP A 90 7.99 -33.92 -13.89
N GLU A 91 9.09 -34.50 -14.42
CA GLU A 91 9.24 -35.95 -14.51
C GLU A 91 9.21 -36.66 -13.15
N ASP A 92 9.68 -36.02 -12.10
CA ASP A 92 9.78 -36.59 -10.75
C ASP A 92 8.43 -36.57 -10.00
N GLY A 93 7.48 -35.71 -10.44
CA GLY A 93 6.18 -35.51 -9.79
C GLY A 93 5.01 -36.25 -10.41
N LEU A 94 5.18 -36.93 -11.57
CA LEU A 94 4.11 -37.58 -12.32
C LEU A 94 4.19 -39.09 -12.26
N SER A 95 3.03 -39.74 -12.25
CA SER A 95 2.92 -41.21 -12.41
C SER A 95 3.19 -41.62 -13.89
N ALA A 96 3.52 -42.89 -14.11
CA ALA A 96 3.73 -43.41 -15.46
C ALA A 96 2.50 -43.21 -16.37
N ASP A 97 1.29 -43.34 -15.83
CA ASP A 97 0.04 -43.16 -16.56
C ASP A 97 -0.16 -41.68 -16.97
N GLU A 98 0.15 -40.74 -16.08
CA GLU A 98 0.09 -39.31 -16.38
C GLU A 98 1.09 -38.92 -17.48
N VAL A 99 2.32 -39.42 -17.41
CA VAL A 99 3.34 -39.22 -18.47
C VAL A 99 2.87 -39.83 -19.80
N ASN A 100 2.27 -41.03 -19.79
CA ASN A 100 1.74 -41.64 -20.99
C ASN A 100 0.53 -40.89 -21.55
N CYS A 101 -0.32 -40.31 -20.70
CA CYS A 101 -1.39 -39.41 -21.14
C CYS A 101 -0.82 -38.23 -21.97
N LEU A 102 0.20 -37.53 -21.45
CA LEU A 102 0.85 -36.42 -22.15
C LEU A 102 1.52 -36.87 -23.46
N ARG A 103 2.20 -38.06 -23.48
CA ARG A 103 2.81 -38.62 -24.69
C ARG A 103 1.76 -38.92 -25.78
N ASN A 104 0.64 -39.48 -25.34
CA ASN A 104 -0.46 -39.82 -26.27
C ASN A 104 -1.13 -38.56 -26.82
N TYR A 105 -1.33 -37.55 -25.97
CA TYR A 105 -1.84 -36.25 -26.44
C TYR A 105 -0.97 -35.65 -27.51
N VAL A 106 0.36 -35.56 -27.27
CA VAL A 106 1.31 -35.00 -28.24
C VAL A 106 1.34 -35.77 -29.57
N ARG A 107 1.18 -37.10 -29.52
CA ARG A 107 1.15 -37.95 -30.74
C ARG A 107 -0.11 -37.81 -31.58
N ASN A 108 -1.25 -37.56 -30.92
CA ASN A 108 -2.57 -37.59 -31.54
C ASN A 108 -3.16 -36.22 -31.83
N THR A 109 -2.46 -35.17 -31.43
CA THR A 109 -2.95 -33.77 -31.56
C THR A 109 -2.03 -32.96 -32.49
N ASN A 110 -2.62 -32.32 -33.48
CA ASN A 110 -1.89 -31.41 -34.33
C ASN A 110 -1.61 -30.06 -33.62
N PRO A 111 -0.48 -29.41 -33.93
CA PRO A 111 -0.22 -28.06 -33.45
C PRO A 111 -1.11 -27.01 -34.16
N ASP A 112 -1.38 -25.90 -33.48
CA ASP A 112 -2.17 -24.76 -34.00
C ASP A 112 -1.27 -23.72 -34.69
N THR A 113 -0.25 -24.16 -35.41
CA THR A 113 0.79 -23.30 -35.97
C THR A 113 0.54 -22.87 -37.42
N GLY A 114 -0.51 -23.39 -38.07
CA GLY A 114 -0.80 -23.14 -39.48
C GLY A 114 0.30 -23.66 -40.42
N ASP A 115 0.29 -23.20 -41.67
CA ASP A 115 1.21 -23.66 -42.73
C ASP A 115 2.68 -23.25 -42.52
N HIS A 116 3.00 -22.45 -41.51
CA HIS A 116 4.33 -21.85 -41.31
C HIS A 116 5.03 -22.30 -40.03
N GLY A 117 4.40 -23.14 -39.24
CA GLY A 117 4.93 -23.60 -37.95
C GLY A 117 5.39 -25.05 -37.95
N CYS A 118 5.60 -25.57 -36.74
CA CYS A 118 5.99 -26.98 -36.57
C CYS A 118 4.87 -27.95 -36.93
N ASP A 119 5.20 -29.13 -37.47
CA ASP A 119 4.22 -30.15 -37.83
C ASP A 119 3.78 -31.05 -36.64
N GLN A 120 4.43 -30.93 -35.51
CA GLN A 120 4.18 -31.78 -34.34
C GLN A 120 4.35 -31.00 -33.04
N LEU A 121 3.50 -31.32 -32.05
CA LEU A 121 3.67 -30.83 -30.67
C LEU A 121 5.00 -31.34 -30.08
N ARG A 122 5.65 -30.50 -29.29
CA ARG A 122 6.86 -30.89 -28.56
C ARG A 122 6.49 -31.39 -27.15
N LEU A 123 7.23 -32.39 -26.66
CA LEU A 123 7.15 -32.86 -25.29
C LEU A 123 8.54 -32.79 -24.67
N TYR A 124 8.69 -31.98 -23.62
CA TYR A 124 9.97 -31.78 -22.95
C TYR A 124 9.83 -32.04 -21.44
N SER A 125 10.95 -32.46 -20.82
CA SER A 125 11.06 -32.33 -19.38
C SER A 125 11.17 -30.85 -18.99
N ARG A 126 10.81 -30.52 -17.74
CA ARG A 126 10.96 -29.15 -17.22
C ARG A 126 12.38 -28.60 -17.46
N LEU A 127 13.41 -29.41 -17.17
CA LEU A 127 14.79 -28.99 -17.38
C LEU A 127 15.10 -28.74 -18.85
N LYS A 128 14.61 -29.58 -19.76
CA LYS A 128 14.79 -29.37 -21.21
C LYS A 128 14.06 -28.13 -21.70
N PHE A 129 12.82 -27.89 -21.24
CA PHE A 129 12.08 -26.66 -21.53
C PHE A 129 12.87 -25.41 -21.09
N ILE A 130 13.39 -25.40 -19.85
CA ILE A 130 14.18 -24.27 -19.32
C ILE A 130 15.42 -24.00 -20.18
N ARG A 131 16.08 -25.04 -20.69
CA ARG A 131 17.32 -24.89 -21.46
C ARG A 131 17.05 -24.55 -22.92
N GLU A 132 16.16 -25.29 -23.57
CA GLU A 132 15.99 -25.29 -25.03
C GLU A 132 14.87 -24.39 -25.53
N VAL A 133 13.92 -23.99 -24.69
CA VAL A 133 12.85 -23.06 -25.06
C VAL A 133 13.02 -21.75 -24.32
N PHE A 134 12.95 -21.77 -22.99
CA PHE A 134 13.02 -20.56 -22.14
C PHE A 134 14.39 -19.84 -22.28
N GLY A 135 15.48 -20.61 -22.22
CA GLY A 135 16.84 -20.06 -22.37
C GLY A 135 17.10 -19.54 -23.78
N MET A 136 16.63 -20.24 -24.81
CA MET A 136 16.73 -19.76 -26.21
C MET A 136 15.89 -18.51 -26.43
N ALA A 137 14.69 -18.42 -25.86
CA ALA A 137 13.86 -17.21 -25.90
C ALA A 137 14.60 -16.00 -25.28
N ILE A 138 15.31 -16.19 -24.14
CA ILE A 138 16.15 -15.13 -23.58
C ILE A 138 17.27 -14.73 -24.56
N GLN A 139 17.97 -15.69 -25.18
CA GLN A 139 19.05 -15.41 -26.12
C GLN A 139 18.56 -14.69 -27.39
N ALA A 140 17.37 -15.05 -27.88
CA ALA A 140 16.69 -14.39 -28.99
C ALA A 140 16.09 -13.03 -28.60
N LYS A 141 16.18 -12.61 -27.33
CA LYS A 141 15.56 -11.39 -26.80
C LYS A 141 14.03 -11.38 -26.95
N ALA A 142 13.41 -12.54 -27.04
CA ALA A 142 11.96 -12.68 -27.06
C ALA A 142 11.35 -12.16 -25.74
N LEU A 143 10.09 -11.72 -25.83
CA LEU A 143 9.31 -11.36 -24.65
C LEU A 143 8.71 -12.62 -24.04
N ILE A 144 8.94 -12.86 -22.74
CA ILE A 144 8.39 -13.97 -22.00
C ILE A 144 7.08 -13.52 -21.38
N VAL A 145 5.99 -14.20 -21.71
CA VAL A 145 4.61 -13.76 -21.45
C VAL A 145 3.82 -14.84 -20.73
N CYS A 146 3.10 -14.47 -19.68
CA CYS A 146 2.08 -15.29 -19.04
C CYS A 146 0.90 -14.41 -18.62
N PHE A 147 -0.21 -15.05 -18.27
CA PHE A 147 -1.27 -14.39 -17.52
C PHE A 147 -1.10 -14.68 -16.03
N ASN A 148 -0.62 -13.68 -15.25
CA ASN A 148 -0.21 -13.83 -13.86
C ASN A 148 1.15 -14.55 -13.69
N SER A 149 2.12 -14.07 -14.42
CA SER A 149 3.49 -14.64 -14.55
C SER A 149 4.17 -14.99 -13.23
N GLY A 150 3.81 -14.33 -12.12
CA GLY A 150 4.37 -14.63 -10.80
C GLY A 150 4.06 -16.05 -10.34
N PHE A 151 2.87 -16.57 -10.67
CA PHE A 151 2.50 -17.95 -10.40
C PHE A 151 3.32 -18.92 -11.26
N ASP A 152 3.31 -18.79 -12.55
CA ASP A 152 3.94 -19.72 -13.50
C ASP A 152 5.45 -19.82 -13.27
N LEU A 153 6.11 -18.67 -13.13
CA LEU A 153 7.55 -18.62 -12.87
C LEU A 153 7.91 -19.27 -11.53
N SER A 154 7.07 -19.13 -10.51
CA SER A 154 7.30 -19.77 -9.23
C SER A 154 7.10 -21.31 -9.28
N ARG A 155 6.27 -21.81 -10.20
CA ARG A 155 6.11 -23.26 -10.44
C ARG A 155 7.31 -23.85 -11.17
N LEU A 156 7.90 -23.11 -12.08
CA LEU A 156 9.13 -23.52 -12.76
C LEU A 156 10.37 -23.56 -11.84
N ALA A 157 10.35 -22.84 -10.73
CA ALA A 157 11.48 -22.76 -9.82
C ALA A 157 11.76 -24.12 -9.14
N VAL A 158 13.05 -24.47 -9.03
CA VAL A 158 13.53 -25.62 -8.28
C VAL A 158 14.01 -25.27 -6.89
N ASP A 159 14.23 -23.97 -6.65
CA ASP A 159 14.61 -23.41 -5.35
C ASP A 159 14.47 -21.89 -5.40
N TRP A 160 14.72 -21.21 -4.29
CA TRP A 160 14.59 -19.76 -4.21
C TRP A 160 15.51 -19.17 -3.13
N GLU A 161 15.71 -17.85 -3.23
CA GLU A 161 16.33 -17.00 -2.20
C GLU A 161 15.55 -15.69 -2.11
N THR A 162 15.72 -14.95 -1.01
CA THR A 162 15.18 -13.59 -0.93
C THR A 162 15.96 -12.68 -1.86
N ALA A 163 15.25 -11.91 -2.67
CA ALA A 163 15.87 -10.96 -3.58
C ALA A 163 16.28 -9.67 -2.85
N LYS A 164 17.44 -9.10 -3.21
CA LYS A 164 17.98 -7.84 -2.59
C LYS A 164 17.01 -6.65 -2.63
N ASN A 165 16.13 -6.60 -3.62
CA ASN A 165 15.13 -5.54 -3.76
C ASN A 165 13.75 -5.95 -3.23
N GLY A 166 13.69 -7.01 -2.43
CA GLY A 166 12.48 -7.68 -1.98
C GLY A 166 11.87 -8.60 -3.04
N GLY A 167 11.07 -9.56 -2.61
CA GLY A 167 10.48 -10.58 -3.47
C GLY A 167 11.34 -11.85 -3.56
N TRP A 168 10.96 -12.73 -4.48
CA TRP A 168 11.53 -14.06 -4.68
C TRP A 168 12.61 -14.04 -5.75
N SER A 169 13.81 -14.49 -5.45
CA SER A 169 14.86 -14.79 -6.43
C SER A 169 14.78 -16.27 -6.80
N LEU A 170 14.06 -16.59 -7.87
CA LEU A 170 13.73 -17.95 -8.30
C LEU A 170 14.91 -18.59 -9.02
N ILE A 171 15.28 -19.79 -8.62
CA ILE A 171 16.33 -20.61 -9.22
C ILE A 171 15.66 -21.60 -10.17
N LEU A 172 15.85 -21.43 -11.49
CA LEU A 172 15.22 -22.28 -12.51
C LEU A 172 16.09 -23.47 -12.91
N SER A 173 17.39 -23.42 -12.67
CA SER A 173 18.35 -24.46 -13.09
C SER A 173 19.28 -24.83 -11.95
N GLN A 174 19.44 -26.13 -11.71
CA GLN A 174 20.36 -26.71 -10.77
C GLN A 174 21.24 -27.75 -11.43
N TRP A 175 22.38 -28.05 -10.83
CA TRP A 175 23.25 -29.16 -11.20
C TRP A 175 23.63 -29.96 -9.96
N ARG A 176 23.83 -31.27 -10.14
CA ARG A 176 24.25 -32.14 -9.05
C ARG A 176 25.78 -32.15 -8.97
N ASN A 177 26.31 -31.75 -7.83
CA ASN A 177 27.76 -31.83 -7.59
C ASN A 177 28.23 -33.30 -7.60
N PRO A 178 29.09 -33.71 -8.52
CA PRO A 178 29.50 -35.11 -8.63
C PRO A 178 30.26 -35.64 -7.41
N LYS A 179 30.92 -34.75 -6.64
CA LYS A 179 31.70 -35.17 -5.46
C LYS A 179 30.82 -35.31 -4.21
N THR A 180 29.80 -34.51 -4.04
CA THR A 180 29.00 -34.47 -2.82
C THR A 180 27.56 -34.98 -3.00
N GLY A 181 27.14 -35.24 -4.22
CA GLY A 181 25.76 -35.59 -4.58
C GLY A 181 24.74 -34.48 -4.35
N LYS A 182 25.10 -33.34 -3.74
CA LYS A 182 24.21 -32.24 -3.43
C LYS A 182 23.82 -31.43 -4.68
N LEU A 183 22.55 -31.04 -4.76
CA LEU A 183 22.06 -30.09 -5.77
C LEU A 183 22.59 -28.68 -5.42
N LYS A 184 23.02 -27.96 -6.46
CA LYS A 184 23.47 -26.58 -6.35
C LYS A 184 22.84 -25.75 -7.47
N ALA A 185 22.52 -24.50 -7.16
CA ALA A 185 22.08 -23.54 -8.17
C ALA A 185 23.09 -23.42 -9.32
N ASN A 186 22.61 -23.43 -10.54
CA ASN A 186 23.44 -23.24 -11.71
C ASN A 186 23.77 -21.75 -11.89
N LYS A 187 25.01 -21.36 -11.54
CA LYS A 187 25.50 -19.98 -11.64
C LYS A 187 25.57 -19.44 -13.08
N PHE A 188 25.52 -20.34 -14.07
CA PHE A 188 25.57 -20.03 -15.49
C PHE A 188 24.19 -19.89 -16.13
N PHE A 189 23.14 -19.88 -15.35
CA PHE A 189 21.79 -19.62 -15.80
C PHE A 189 21.18 -18.46 -15.00
N PRO A 190 20.53 -17.47 -15.64
CA PRO A 190 19.95 -16.33 -14.92
C PRO A 190 18.83 -16.79 -13.99
N ARG A 191 18.77 -16.20 -12.81
CA ARG A 191 17.62 -16.33 -11.91
C ARG A 191 16.55 -15.35 -12.35
N VAL A 192 15.30 -15.66 -12.05
CA VAL A 192 14.17 -14.75 -12.25
C VAL A 192 13.76 -14.17 -10.89
N VAL A 193 13.74 -12.86 -10.80
CA VAL A 193 13.26 -12.15 -9.62
C VAL A 193 11.82 -11.75 -9.85
N VAL A 194 10.95 -12.13 -8.91
CA VAL A 194 9.53 -11.78 -8.90
C VAL A 194 9.22 -11.02 -7.62
N LYS A 195 8.88 -9.74 -7.76
CA LYS A 195 8.43 -8.88 -6.67
C LYS A 195 6.97 -8.52 -6.89
N ALA A 196 6.07 -9.13 -6.13
CA ALA A 196 4.69 -8.70 -6.10
C ALA A 196 4.62 -7.30 -5.48
N LEU A 197 3.96 -6.37 -6.15
CA LEU A 197 3.67 -5.03 -5.62
C LEU A 197 2.35 -5.02 -4.85
N ASN A 198 1.40 -5.78 -5.33
CA ASN A 198 0.09 -6.01 -4.73
C ASN A 198 -0.54 -7.26 -5.38
N SER A 199 -1.78 -7.56 -5.06
CA SER A 199 -2.52 -8.70 -5.66
C SER A 199 -2.77 -8.61 -7.18
N LYS A 200 -2.41 -7.49 -7.81
CA LYS A 200 -2.75 -7.18 -9.22
C LYS A 200 -1.52 -7.09 -10.10
N THR A 201 -0.37 -6.73 -9.53
CA THR A 201 0.84 -6.38 -10.27
C THR A 201 2.09 -6.97 -9.66
N ALA A 202 3.02 -7.36 -10.52
CA ALA A 202 4.35 -7.82 -10.12
C ALA A 202 5.43 -7.18 -11.01
N ILE A 203 6.58 -6.88 -10.42
CA ILE A 203 7.80 -6.55 -11.15
C ILE A 203 8.59 -7.84 -11.34
N ILE A 204 8.94 -8.13 -12.58
CA ILE A 204 9.68 -9.34 -12.94
C ILE A 204 10.91 -8.95 -13.75
N HIS A 205 12.06 -9.49 -13.39
CA HIS A 205 13.30 -9.27 -14.12
C HIS A 205 14.27 -10.45 -13.94
N SER A 206 15.25 -10.61 -14.84
CA SER A 206 16.32 -11.59 -14.68
C SER A 206 17.55 -11.00 -14.00
N THR A 207 18.27 -11.84 -13.27
CA THR A 207 19.60 -11.48 -12.79
C THR A 207 20.63 -11.58 -13.94
N ARG A 208 21.73 -10.85 -13.85
CA ARG A 208 22.87 -11.03 -14.72
C ARG A 208 23.59 -12.33 -14.37
N ALA A 209 23.84 -13.17 -15.35
CA ALA A 209 24.59 -14.41 -15.18
C ALA A 209 25.60 -14.57 -16.32
N PRO A 210 26.79 -15.15 -16.08
CA PRO A 210 27.69 -15.55 -17.14
C PRO A 210 27.11 -16.77 -17.88
N MET A 211 27.42 -16.94 -19.16
CA MET A 211 26.98 -18.10 -19.93
C MET A 211 27.91 -19.32 -19.72
N SER A 212 29.16 -19.09 -19.32
CA SER A 212 30.16 -20.12 -19.03
C SER A 212 31.25 -19.57 -18.11
N GLU A 213 32.16 -20.43 -17.66
CA GLU A 213 33.37 -19.96 -17.03
C GLU A 213 34.27 -19.21 -18.05
N PRO A 214 35.05 -18.21 -17.59
CA PRO A 214 36.01 -17.55 -18.47
C PRO A 214 37.08 -18.57 -18.91
N ALA A 215 37.39 -18.58 -20.19
CA ALA A 215 38.44 -19.46 -20.74
C ALA A 215 39.84 -19.13 -20.17
N GLU A 216 40.06 -17.88 -19.79
CA GLU A 216 41.25 -17.34 -19.12
C GLU A 216 40.81 -16.30 -18.07
N LYS A 217 41.57 -16.18 -16.95
CA LYS A 217 41.18 -15.33 -15.81
C LYS A 217 40.89 -13.87 -16.14
N ASP A 218 41.45 -13.33 -17.22
CA ASP A 218 41.36 -11.91 -17.56
C ASP A 218 40.54 -11.62 -18.82
N LYS A 219 39.88 -12.65 -19.42
CA LYS A 219 39.00 -12.43 -20.58
C LYS A 219 37.56 -12.07 -20.18
N PRO A 220 36.92 -11.14 -20.89
CA PRO A 220 35.53 -10.79 -20.64
C PRO A 220 34.63 -12.00 -20.85
N VAL A 221 33.77 -12.27 -19.86
CA VAL A 221 32.82 -13.37 -19.88
C VAL A 221 31.58 -12.96 -20.65
N LYS A 222 31.10 -13.80 -21.59
CA LYS A 222 29.82 -13.60 -22.26
C LYS A 222 28.71 -13.73 -21.24
N LEU A 223 27.89 -12.69 -21.13
CA LEU A 223 26.73 -12.66 -20.25
C LEU A 223 25.46 -13.02 -20.99
N TRP A 224 24.48 -13.58 -20.28
CA TRP A 224 23.13 -13.72 -20.79
C TRP A 224 22.53 -12.35 -21.10
N PRO A 225 21.77 -12.20 -22.21
CA PRO A 225 20.95 -11.02 -22.42
C PRO A 225 19.97 -10.82 -21.25
N THR A 226 19.59 -9.59 -20.98
CA THR A 226 18.53 -9.31 -19.98
C THR A 226 17.21 -9.83 -20.52
N ALA A 227 16.60 -10.79 -19.84
CA ALA A 227 15.28 -11.30 -20.21
C ALA A 227 14.21 -10.23 -19.99
N ARG A 228 13.26 -10.17 -20.92
CA ARG A 228 12.09 -9.29 -20.84
C ARG A 228 10.87 -10.13 -20.47
N PHE A 229 10.10 -9.66 -19.49
CA PHE A 229 8.91 -10.34 -18.99
C PHE A 229 7.69 -9.43 -19.13
N LEU A 230 6.58 -9.99 -19.53
CA LEU A 230 5.30 -9.31 -19.57
C LEU A 230 4.23 -10.18 -18.91
N ASP A 231 3.70 -9.70 -17.82
CA ASP A 231 2.48 -10.23 -17.24
C ASP A 231 1.28 -9.50 -17.86
N VAL A 232 0.48 -10.22 -18.65
CA VAL A 232 -0.69 -9.66 -19.33
C VAL A 232 -1.69 -9.09 -18.33
N ARG A 233 -1.85 -9.72 -17.18
CA ARG A 233 -2.70 -9.21 -16.09
C ARG A 233 -2.23 -7.86 -15.59
N THR A 234 -0.92 -7.69 -15.39
CA THR A 234 -0.31 -6.42 -14.97
C THR A 234 -0.48 -5.34 -16.05
N LEU A 235 -0.28 -5.66 -17.33
CA LEU A 235 -0.50 -4.72 -18.43
C LEU A 235 -1.96 -4.26 -18.50
N LEU A 236 -2.93 -5.19 -18.42
CA LEU A 236 -4.35 -4.85 -18.42
C LEU A 236 -4.71 -3.98 -17.20
N TRP A 237 -4.13 -4.26 -16.04
CA TRP A 237 -4.26 -3.38 -14.87
C TRP A 237 -3.74 -1.97 -15.17
N ALA A 238 -2.55 -1.85 -15.77
CA ALA A 238 -1.97 -0.55 -16.09
C ALA A 238 -2.84 0.27 -17.06
N LEU A 239 -3.47 -0.40 -18.03
CA LEU A 239 -4.32 0.23 -19.05
C LEU A 239 -5.74 0.54 -18.58
N ARG A 240 -6.33 -0.34 -17.73
CA ARG A 240 -7.75 -0.29 -17.37
C ARG A 240 -8.00 0.05 -15.90
N ASN A 241 -6.97 0.06 -15.06
CA ASN A 241 -7.06 0.27 -13.59
C ASN A 241 -8.12 -0.66 -12.94
N ARG A 242 -8.24 -1.86 -13.44
CA ARG A 242 -9.18 -2.89 -13.00
C ARG A 242 -8.47 -4.24 -12.91
N SER A 243 -8.73 -4.99 -11.86
CA SER A 243 -8.20 -6.35 -11.72
C SER A 243 -8.96 -7.33 -12.60
N PHE A 244 -8.23 -8.21 -13.24
CA PHE A 244 -8.79 -9.24 -14.11
C PHE A 244 -8.35 -10.63 -13.66
N SER A 245 -9.26 -11.59 -13.78
CA SER A 245 -8.95 -13.00 -13.96
C SER A 245 -8.81 -13.28 -15.46
N LEU A 246 -8.22 -14.42 -15.84
CA LEU A 246 -8.14 -14.80 -17.25
C LEU A 246 -9.55 -14.81 -17.89
N ARG A 247 -10.53 -15.42 -17.23
CA ARG A 247 -11.94 -15.46 -17.69
C ARG A 247 -12.50 -14.05 -17.91
N SER A 248 -12.44 -13.20 -16.89
CA SER A 248 -13.02 -11.85 -16.99
C SER A 248 -12.29 -10.95 -18.00
N ALA A 249 -11.00 -11.19 -18.24
CA ALA A 249 -10.26 -10.49 -19.28
C ALA A 249 -10.72 -10.91 -20.69
N CYS A 250 -10.92 -12.21 -20.91
CA CYS A 250 -11.44 -12.74 -22.15
C CYS A 250 -12.86 -12.21 -22.46
N GLU A 251 -13.74 -12.19 -21.46
CA GLU A 251 -15.09 -11.64 -21.58
C GLU A 251 -15.06 -10.15 -21.93
N GLU A 252 -14.26 -9.36 -21.24
CA GLU A 252 -14.14 -7.91 -21.46
C GLU A 252 -13.59 -7.55 -22.84
N LEU A 253 -12.66 -8.37 -23.38
CA LEU A 253 -11.98 -8.12 -24.65
C LEU A 253 -12.53 -8.96 -25.81
N ASN A 254 -13.62 -9.71 -25.60
CA ASN A 254 -14.25 -10.61 -26.57
C ASN A 254 -13.28 -11.62 -27.19
N ILE A 255 -12.41 -12.19 -26.37
CA ILE A 255 -11.47 -13.25 -26.79
C ILE A 255 -12.07 -14.62 -26.43
N PRO A 256 -11.91 -15.66 -27.27
CA PRO A 256 -12.31 -17.03 -26.90
C PRO A 256 -11.73 -17.41 -25.54
N GLY A 257 -12.61 -17.67 -24.60
CA GLY A 257 -12.28 -17.68 -23.18
C GLY A 257 -11.79 -19.03 -22.65
N LYS A 258 -11.66 -19.06 -21.35
CA LYS A 258 -11.30 -20.17 -20.53
C LYS A 258 -12.37 -21.26 -20.58
N LEU A 259 -11.96 -22.52 -20.74
CA LEU A 259 -12.88 -23.67 -20.67
C LEU A 259 -13.49 -23.76 -19.27
N ASP A 260 -14.70 -24.30 -19.18
CA ASP A 260 -15.34 -24.56 -17.90
C ASP A 260 -14.88 -25.92 -17.36
N HIS A 261 -13.74 -25.90 -16.68
CA HIS A 261 -13.07 -27.07 -16.13
C HIS A 261 -12.75 -26.85 -14.65
N LYS A 262 -12.92 -27.92 -13.86
CA LYS A 262 -12.52 -27.94 -12.46
C LYS A 262 -11.26 -28.79 -12.32
N PRO A 263 -10.10 -28.20 -11.99
CA PRO A 263 -8.85 -28.94 -11.87
C PRO A 263 -8.97 -30.13 -10.91
N SER A 264 -8.57 -31.32 -11.35
CA SER A 264 -8.52 -32.54 -10.55
C SER A 264 -7.20 -32.71 -9.78
N GLY A 265 -6.17 -31.95 -10.20
CA GLY A 265 -4.79 -32.08 -9.72
C GLY A 265 -4.09 -33.34 -10.24
N ARG A 266 -4.68 -34.03 -11.21
CA ARG A 266 -4.10 -35.15 -11.93
C ARG A 266 -4.08 -34.86 -13.43
N VAL A 267 -3.04 -35.32 -14.12
CA VAL A 267 -2.94 -35.11 -15.56
C VAL A 267 -3.91 -36.01 -16.30
N ASN A 268 -4.83 -35.42 -17.04
CA ASN A 268 -5.77 -36.05 -17.95
C ASN A 268 -5.95 -35.19 -19.20
N LEU A 269 -6.62 -35.70 -20.22
CA LEU A 269 -6.80 -35.01 -21.52
C LEU A 269 -7.52 -33.67 -21.38
N ASP A 270 -8.51 -33.58 -20.51
CA ASP A 270 -9.27 -32.34 -20.28
C ASP A 270 -8.41 -31.26 -19.63
N GLU A 271 -7.54 -31.62 -18.69
CA GLU A 271 -6.60 -30.67 -18.09
C GLU A 271 -5.52 -30.22 -19.07
N VAL A 272 -5.08 -31.10 -19.98
CA VAL A 272 -4.10 -30.70 -21.02
C VAL A 272 -4.74 -29.70 -22.00
N GLU A 273 -5.96 -29.97 -22.48
CA GLU A 273 -6.67 -29.04 -23.37
C GLU A 273 -7.06 -27.75 -22.65
N TYR A 274 -7.39 -27.82 -21.37
CA TYR A 274 -7.64 -26.65 -20.56
C TYR A 274 -6.40 -25.74 -20.46
N CYS A 275 -5.22 -26.28 -20.12
CA CYS A 275 -3.96 -25.53 -20.07
C CYS A 275 -3.60 -24.97 -21.45
N ARG A 276 -3.78 -25.76 -22.53
CA ARG A 276 -3.57 -25.31 -23.90
C ARG A 276 -4.47 -24.13 -24.26
N GLN A 277 -5.75 -24.18 -23.86
CA GLN A 277 -6.70 -23.11 -24.09
C GLN A 277 -6.34 -21.85 -23.29
N ASP A 278 -5.83 -21.98 -22.06
CA ASP A 278 -5.37 -20.82 -21.27
C ASP A 278 -4.17 -20.12 -21.96
N VAL A 279 -3.25 -20.86 -22.59
CA VAL A 279 -2.18 -20.30 -23.43
C VAL A 279 -2.72 -19.62 -24.67
N ARG A 280 -3.71 -20.25 -25.39
CA ARG A 280 -4.40 -19.63 -26.54
C ARG A 280 -5.04 -18.30 -26.16
N ALA A 281 -5.79 -18.32 -25.08
CA ALA A 281 -6.45 -17.13 -24.53
C ALA A 281 -5.44 -16.03 -24.17
N THR A 282 -4.31 -16.40 -23.58
CA THR A 282 -3.25 -15.45 -23.21
C THR A 282 -2.62 -14.79 -24.44
N VAL A 283 -2.40 -15.53 -25.55
CA VAL A 283 -1.94 -14.95 -26.83
C VAL A 283 -2.99 -13.97 -27.38
N GLY A 284 -4.27 -14.37 -27.40
CA GLY A 284 -5.36 -13.51 -27.86
C GLY A 284 -5.48 -12.22 -27.03
N LEU A 285 -5.40 -12.35 -25.71
CA LEU A 285 -5.40 -11.20 -24.80
C LEU A 285 -4.19 -10.29 -24.98
N LEU A 286 -3.01 -10.86 -25.24
CA LEU A 286 -1.82 -10.07 -25.55
C LEU A 286 -2.01 -9.26 -26.84
N ASN A 287 -2.55 -9.86 -27.89
CA ASN A 287 -2.83 -9.17 -29.16
C ASN A 287 -3.84 -8.03 -28.95
N ALA A 288 -4.91 -8.26 -28.21
CA ALA A 288 -5.88 -7.23 -27.86
C ALA A 288 -5.28 -6.12 -26.96
N ALA A 289 -4.49 -6.49 -25.97
CA ALA A 289 -3.79 -5.54 -25.12
C ALA A 289 -2.74 -4.74 -25.89
N LYS A 290 -2.09 -5.36 -26.90
CA LYS A 290 -1.18 -4.68 -27.81
C LYS A 290 -1.90 -3.61 -28.61
N GLN A 291 -3.05 -3.92 -29.22
CA GLN A 291 -3.87 -2.95 -29.96
C GLN A 291 -4.25 -1.77 -29.07
N GLU A 292 -4.70 -2.02 -27.83
CA GLU A 292 -5.01 -0.94 -26.87
C GLU A 292 -3.76 -0.12 -26.50
N PHE A 293 -2.63 -0.79 -26.22
CA PHE A 293 -1.38 -0.12 -25.83
C PHE A 293 -0.80 0.73 -26.98
N ASP A 294 -0.95 0.30 -28.22
CA ASP A 294 -0.45 1.02 -29.39
C ASP A 294 -1.23 2.32 -29.68
N LEU A 295 -2.42 2.50 -29.08
CA LEU A 295 -3.10 3.80 -29.07
C LEU A 295 -2.33 4.85 -28.27
N HIS A 296 -1.42 4.43 -27.36
CA HIS A 296 -0.61 5.34 -26.58
C HIS A 296 0.73 5.61 -27.28
N PRO A 297 0.97 6.85 -27.78
CA PRO A 297 2.20 7.21 -28.46
C PRO A 297 3.34 7.42 -27.45
N VAL A 298 3.67 6.37 -26.70
CA VAL A 298 4.76 6.36 -25.72
C VAL A 298 5.90 5.46 -26.19
N ALA A 299 7.13 5.88 -25.95
CA ALA A 299 8.33 5.14 -26.33
C ALA A 299 8.63 3.94 -25.40
N ALA A 300 8.09 3.95 -24.19
CA ALA A 300 8.31 2.87 -23.22
C ALA A 300 7.63 1.59 -23.68
N GLY A 301 8.29 0.44 -23.49
CA GLY A 301 7.73 -0.87 -23.82
C GLY A 301 6.65 -1.33 -22.84
N PRO A 302 5.75 -2.25 -23.26
CA PRO A 302 4.67 -2.75 -22.43
C PRO A 302 5.15 -3.50 -21.18
N ASP A 303 6.32 -4.11 -21.25
CA ASP A 303 7.01 -4.79 -20.16
C ASP A 303 7.48 -3.86 -19.01
N ARG A 304 7.27 -2.55 -19.16
CA ARG A 304 7.52 -1.54 -18.13
C ARG A 304 6.26 -0.88 -17.60
N MET A 305 5.10 -1.34 -18.03
CA MET A 305 3.80 -0.82 -17.59
C MET A 305 3.26 -1.64 -16.42
N PHE A 306 3.68 -1.29 -15.21
CA PHE A 306 3.30 -2.02 -13.99
C PHE A 306 2.04 -1.47 -13.33
N SER A 307 1.62 -0.27 -13.69
CA SER A 307 0.46 0.40 -13.11
C SER A 307 0.03 1.58 -13.99
N PRO A 308 -1.17 2.14 -13.77
CA PRO A 308 -1.57 3.38 -14.43
C PRO A 308 -0.58 4.53 -14.23
N ALA A 309 0.12 4.56 -13.10
CA ALA A 309 1.18 5.56 -12.85
C ALA A 309 2.38 5.39 -13.79
N SER A 310 2.70 4.16 -14.22
CA SER A 310 3.76 3.92 -15.21
C SER A 310 3.39 4.51 -16.57
N VAL A 311 2.12 4.42 -16.97
CA VAL A 311 1.61 5.03 -18.20
C VAL A 311 1.65 6.56 -18.09
N ALA A 312 1.26 7.12 -16.94
CA ALA A 312 1.35 8.56 -16.71
C ALA A 312 2.80 9.08 -16.77
N LYS A 313 3.75 8.36 -16.16
CA LYS A 313 5.19 8.67 -16.26
C LYS A 313 5.68 8.67 -17.72
N ALA A 314 5.26 7.69 -18.50
CA ALA A 314 5.63 7.62 -19.92
C ALA A 314 5.11 8.86 -20.70
N TYR A 315 3.90 9.34 -20.42
CA TYR A 315 3.40 10.57 -21.02
C TYR A 315 4.19 11.82 -20.60
N LEU A 316 4.62 11.90 -19.34
CA LEU A 316 5.48 13.01 -18.89
C LEU A 316 6.86 12.96 -19.57
N GLU A 317 7.39 11.77 -19.86
CA GLU A 317 8.60 11.59 -20.67
C GLU A 317 8.38 12.06 -22.12
N GLU A 318 7.24 11.73 -22.75
CA GLU A 318 6.89 12.21 -24.11
C GLU A 318 6.71 13.73 -24.18
N LEU A 319 6.30 14.37 -23.11
CA LEU A 319 6.27 15.81 -22.98
C LEU A 319 7.67 16.43 -22.82
N ASN A 320 8.71 15.60 -22.83
CA ASN A 320 10.11 15.95 -22.68
C ASN A 320 10.41 16.75 -21.39
N ILE A 321 9.74 16.40 -20.30
CA ILE A 321 9.98 17.00 -19.00
C ILE A 321 11.19 16.31 -18.38
N SER A 322 12.22 17.05 -18.02
CA SER A 322 13.40 16.53 -17.32
C SER A 322 13.03 16.00 -15.94
N HIS A 323 13.58 14.84 -15.58
CA HIS A 323 13.30 14.24 -14.28
C HIS A 323 13.71 15.17 -13.13
N PRO A 324 12.87 15.35 -12.08
CA PRO A 324 13.22 16.18 -10.93
C PRO A 324 14.52 15.73 -10.24
N SER A 325 14.79 14.42 -10.18
CA SER A 325 16.02 13.86 -9.61
C SER A 325 17.30 14.36 -10.30
N ASP A 326 17.25 14.63 -11.61
CA ASP A 326 18.41 15.08 -12.37
C ASP A 326 18.71 16.57 -12.13
N ARG A 327 17.72 17.33 -11.66
CA ARG A 327 17.80 18.77 -11.37
C ARG A 327 18.10 19.10 -9.92
N ALA A 328 18.13 18.09 -9.04
CA ALA A 328 18.16 18.27 -7.59
C ALA A 328 19.57 18.11 -6.99
N LYS A 329 20.63 18.52 -7.67
CA LYS A 329 22.01 18.22 -7.24
C LYS A 329 22.36 18.70 -5.83
N ASP A 330 21.72 19.77 -5.33
CA ASP A 330 21.98 20.38 -4.02
C ASP A 330 20.72 20.52 -3.15
N ALA A 331 19.69 19.68 -3.40
CA ALA A 331 18.40 19.80 -2.74
C ALA A 331 18.21 18.87 -1.52
N ASP A 332 19.27 18.21 -1.03
CA ASP A 332 19.15 17.19 0.01
C ASP A 332 18.49 17.70 1.30
N SER A 333 18.88 18.88 1.77
CA SER A 333 18.25 19.53 2.93
C SER A 333 16.78 19.86 2.66
N ALA A 334 16.46 20.45 1.49
CA ALA A 334 15.08 20.79 1.12
C ALA A 334 14.22 19.51 0.96
N TYR A 335 14.81 18.43 0.47
CA TYR A 335 14.14 17.13 0.39
C TYR A 335 13.93 16.52 1.78
N GLY A 336 14.90 16.66 2.71
CA GLY A 336 14.73 16.31 4.11
C GLY A 336 13.58 17.07 4.78
N ILE A 337 13.48 18.38 4.54
CA ILE A 337 12.36 19.22 5.00
C ILE A 337 11.03 18.75 4.43
N ALA A 338 10.98 18.48 3.12
CA ALA A 338 9.77 18.03 2.45
C ALA A 338 9.34 16.64 2.92
N MET A 339 10.29 15.74 3.17
CA MET A 339 9.99 14.38 3.68
C MET A 339 9.53 14.40 5.14
N GLN A 340 10.12 15.24 6.01
CA GLN A 340 9.63 15.43 7.37
C GLN A 340 8.17 15.94 7.36
N SER A 341 7.85 16.85 6.43
CA SER A 341 6.52 17.44 6.26
C SER A 341 5.54 16.54 5.47
N TYR A 342 5.98 15.32 5.05
CA TYR A 342 5.16 14.45 4.23
C TYR A 342 4.27 13.55 5.07
N PHE A 343 2.97 13.80 4.98
CA PHE A 343 1.90 13.00 5.55
C PHE A 343 0.91 12.61 4.45
N GLY A 344 0.19 11.50 4.64
CA GLY A 344 -0.83 11.04 3.70
C GLY A 344 -2.12 11.85 3.72
N GLY A 345 -3.17 11.31 3.15
CA GLY A 345 -4.53 11.86 3.22
C GLY A 345 -5.06 11.85 4.66
N ARG A 346 -6.06 12.71 4.92
CA ARG A 346 -6.76 12.78 6.20
C ARG A 346 -7.90 11.77 6.22
N ALA A 347 -7.91 10.86 7.18
CA ALA A 347 -9.02 9.94 7.45
C ALA A 347 -9.34 9.95 8.95
N GLU A 348 -10.56 10.29 9.29
CA GLU A 348 -11.04 10.42 10.68
C GLU A 348 -12.43 9.84 10.85
N CYS A 349 -12.68 9.23 12.02
CA CYS A 349 -14.00 9.01 12.58
C CYS A 349 -14.30 10.15 13.57
N ARG A 350 -15.39 10.87 13.37
CA ARG A 350 -15.78 11.98 14.25
C ARG A 350 -16.93 11.61 15.17
N ILE A 351 -17.85 10.77 14.70
CA ILE A 351 -18.93 10.22 15.50
C ILE A 351 -18.81 8.70 15.45
N ARG A 352 -18.60 8.09 16.61
CA ARG A 352 -18.34 6.66 16.71
C ARG A 352 -19.56 5.93 17.27
N ASN A 353 -19.81 4.74 16.73
CA ASN A 353 -20.83 3.80 17.23
C ASN A 353 -22.20 4.44 17.50
N TRP A 354 -22.56 5.42 16.69
CA TRP A 354 -23.83 6.12 16.77
C TRP A 354 -24.35 6.49 15.38
N GLU A 355 -25.63 6.21 15.14
CA GLU A 355 -26.23 6.53 13.83
C GLU A 355 -26.59 8.01 13.75
N VAL A 356 -26.36 8.61 12.60
CA VAL A 356 -26.75 9.98 12.30
C VAL A 356 -27.23 10.13 10.86
N PRO A 357 -28.18 11.05 10.58
CA PRO A 357 -28.51 11.40 9.20
C PRO A 357 -27.33 12.13 8.56
N VAL A 358 -26.99 11.79 7.31
CA VAL A 358 -25.82 12.34 6.64
C VAL A 358 -26.08 12.76 5.21
N CYS A 359 -25.26 13.68 4.74
CA CYS A 359 -25.09 14.05 3.33
C CYS A 359 -23.60 13.89 2.98
N PRO A 360 -23.20 12.80 2.32
CA PRO A 360 -21.86 12.65 1.79
C PRO A 360 -21.56 13.70 0.70
N VAL A 361 -20.35 14.27 0.79
CA VAL A 361 -19.79 15.22 -0.18
C VAL A 361 -18.37 14.80 -0.53
N ASP A 362 -17.92 15.09 -1.76
CA ASP A 362 -16.57 14.75 -2.22
C ASP A 362 -15.95 15.86 -3.08
N PHE A 363 -14.62 15.98 -3.00
CA PHE A 363 -13.85 16.89 -3.84
C PHE A 363 -13.55 16.24 -5.19
N MET A 364 -13.98 16.89 -6.25
CA MET A 364 -13.74 16.45 -7.62
C MET A 364 -12.26 16.38 -7.93
N SER A 365 -11.73 15.17 -8.20
CA SER A 365 -10.32 14.96 -8.56
C SER A 365 -9.38 15.79 -7.65
N GLN A 366 -9.45 15.57 -6.34
CA GLN A 366 -8.83 16.44 -5.33
C GLN A 366 -7.35 16.74 -5.61
N TYR A 367 -6.53 15.73 -5.87
CA TYR A 367 -5.09 15.94 -6.07
C TYR A 367 -4.75 16.67 -7.38
N PRO A 368 -5.35 16.36 -8.55
CA PRO A 368 -5.24 17.23 -9.73
C PRO A 368 -5.68 18.67 -9.46
N THR A 369 -6.78 18.86 -8.75
CA THR A 369 -7.29 20.20 -8.39
C THR A 369 -6.29 20.96 -7.50
N VAL A 370 -5.72 20.30 -6.50
CA VAL A 370 -4.67 20.90 -5.63
C VAL A 370 -3.42 21.25 -6.42
N ASN A 371 -3.00 20.37 -7.35
CA ASN A 371 -1.86 20.70 -8.23
C ASN A 371 -2.06 21.98 -9.01
N GLU A 372 -3.28 22.24 -9.50
CA GLU A 372 -3.63 23.47 -10.21
C GLU A 372 -3.73 24.68 -9.28
N LEU A 373 -4.33 24.52 -8.11
CA LEU A 373 -4.44 25.60 -7.13
C LEU A 373 -3.06 26.06 -6.66
N LEU A 374 -2.17 25.14 -6.39
CA LEU A 374 -0.79 25.41 -5.96
C LEU A 374 0.14 25.76 -7.12
N ASP A 375 -0.30 25.64 -8.38
CA ASP A 375 0.54 25.84 -9.56
C ASP A 375 1.80 24.94 -9.53
N ASN A 376 1.62 23.64 -9.26
CA ASN A 376 2.73 22.67 -9.23
C ASN A 376 3.25 22.36 -10.65
N TRP A 377 2.44 22.62 -11.70
CA TRP A 377 2.90 22.46 -13.08
C TRP A 377 4.08 23.36 -13.41
N SER A 378 4.07 24.61 -12.93
CA SER A 378 5.19 25.53 -13.11
C SER A 378 6.46 25.02 -12.42
N VAL A 379 6.34 24.33 -11.27
CA VAL A 379 7.47 23.71 -10.58
C VAL A 379 8.01 22.51 -11.37
N LEU A 380 7.11 21.67 -11.89
CA LEU A 380 7.49 20.49 -12.65
C LEU A 380 8.17 20.82 -13.98
N THR A 381 7.74 21.88 -14.67
CA THR A 381 8.27 22.32 -15.96
C THR A 381 9.33 23.41 -15.85
N ALA A 382 9.71 23.84 -14.65
CA ALA A 382 10.74 24.86 -14.42
C ALA A 382 12.12 24.37 -14.90
N GLN A 383 12.92 25.30 -15.41
CA GLN A 383 14.32 25.05 -15.71
C GLN A 383 15.11 24.79 -14.41
N ASN A 384 14.82 25.55 -13.35
CA ASN A 384 15.40 25.38 -12.04
C ASN A 384 14.36 25.61 -10.92
N VAL A 385 14.54 24.95 -9.78
CA VAL A 385 13.71 25.11 -8.58
C VAL A 385 14.63 25.43 -7.41
N THR A 386 14.31 26.48 -6.67
CA THR A 386 15.06 26.92 -5.49
C THR A 386 14.18 26.95 -4.25
N PHE A 387 14.84 26.95 -3.09
CA PHE A 387 14.19 26.92 -1.78
C PHE A 387 14.69 28.07 -0.89
N PRO A 388 14.51 29.35 -1.31
CA PRO A 388 14.99 30.50 -0.55
C PRO A 388 14.26 30.64 0.78
N ASP A 389 14.95 31.24 1.75
CA ASP A 389 14.31 31.73 2.98
C ASP A 389 13.18 32.70 2.64
N ALA A 390 12.07 32.52 3.28
CA ALA A 390 10.86 33.33 3.09
C ALA A 390 10.18 33.65 4.42
N THR A 391 10.92 33.58 5.51
CA THR A 391 10.40 33.68 6.88
C THR A 391 9.50 34.89 7.08
N ASP A 392 9.96 36.10 6.70
CA ASP A 392 9.17 37.33 6.88
C ASP A 392 7.96 37.41 5.96
N GLU A 393 8.09 36.92 4.72
CA GLU A 393 6.96 36.87 3.80
C GLU A 393 5.86 35.93 4.31
N VAL A 394 6.25 34.75 4.74
CA VAL A 394 5.31 33.74 5.26
C VAL A 394 4.68 34.24 6.56
N ARG A 395 5.44 34.89 7.47
CA ARG A 395 4.92 35.48 8.70
C ARG A 395 3.82 36.49 8.41
N ARG A 396 4.05 37.37 7.45
CA ARG A 396 3.03 38.35 7.01
C ARG A 396 1.82 37.70 6.35
N LEU A 397 2.02 36.63 5.59
CA LEU A 397 0.95 35.87 4.99
C LEU A 397 0.07 35.22 6.06
N LEU A 398 0.67 34.49 7.01
CA LEU A 398 -0.05 33.75 8.05
C LEU A 398 -0.84 34.67 8.98
N ALA A 399 -0.30 35.84 9.32
CA ALA A 399 -0.99 36.84 10.12
C ALA A 399 -2.31 37.35 9.50
N GLN A 400 -2.48 37.20 8.21
CA GLN A 400 -3.66 37.65 7.48
C GLN A 400 -4.60 36.49 7.04
N ILE A 401 -4.22 35.23 7.28
CA ILE A 401 -4.99 34.07 6.86
C ILE A 401 -6.29 33.97 7.66
N ASN A 402 -7.35 33.73 6.94
CA ASN A 402 -8.67 33.38 7.46
C ASN A 402 -9.44 32.59 6.37
N LEU A 403 -10.58 32.03 6.74
CA LEU A 403 -11.39 31.22 5.84
C LEU A 403 -11.78 31.95 4.53
N LYS A 404 -12.13 33.26 4.63
CA LYS A 404 -12.49 34.06 3.44
C LYS A 404 -11.32 34.16 2.45
N ARG A 405 -10.11 34.40 2.94
CA ARG A 405 -8.90 34.46 2.10
C ARG A 405 -8.52 33.14 1.49
N CYS A 406 -8.78 32.00 2.17
CA CYS A 406 -8.54 30.68 1.62
C CYS A 406 -9.47 30.36 0.41
N PHE A 407 -10.60 31.05 0.28
CA PHE A 407 -11.47 31.00 -0.92
C PHE A 407 -10.99 31.88 -2.08
N ASP A 408 -9.92 32.67 -1.91
CA ASP A 408 -9.27 33.36 -3.01
C ASP A 408 -8.28 32.40 -3.73
N ARG A 409 -8.68 31.90 -4.89
CA ARG A 409 -7.88 30.99 -5.70
C ARG A 409 -6.48 31.54 -6.01
N LYS A 410 -6.34 32.85 -6.24
CA LYS A 410 -5.06 33.50 -6.57
C LYS A 410 -4.04 33.40 -5.43
N LEU A 411 -4.52 33.24 -4.21
CA LEU A 411 -3.65 33.13 -3.05
C LEU A 411 -2.96 31.76 -2.92
N TRP A 412 -3.56 30.72 -3.48
CA TRP A 412 -3.09 29.33 -3.29
C TRP A 412 -1.67 29.10 -3.79
N SER A 413 -1.26 29.70 -4.89
CA SER A 413 0.13 29.60 -5.39
C SER A 413 1.17 30.10 -4.38
N ARG A 414 0.77 30.95 -3.41
CA ARG A 414 1.62 31.42 -2.31
C ARG A 414 1.72 30.44 -1.15
N PHE A 415 0.93 29.37 -1.13
CA PHE A 415 0.95 28.35 -0.10
C PHE A 415 2.03 27.28 -0.32
N LYS A 416 2.80 27.40 -1.42
CA LYS A 416 3.97 26.56 -1.72
C LYS A 416 5.16 26.94 -0.83
N PHE A 417 5.07 26.67 0.46
CA PHE A 417 6.15 26.85 1.42
C PHE A 417 6.18 25.74 2.47
N PHE A 418 7.29 25.62 3.16
CA PHE A 418 7.46 24.80 4.34
C PHE A 418 7.93 25.72 5.47
N ALA A 419 7.42 25.49 6.68
CA ALA A 419 7.82 26.27 7.82
C ALA A 419 8.15 25.42 9.04
N LEU A 420 9.18 25.85 9.75
CA LEU A 420 9.63 25.32 11.01
C LEU A 420 8.80 25.93 12.12
N VAL A 421 7.95 25.14 12.73
CA VAL A 421 6.95 25.56 13.70
C VAL A 421 7.21 24.85 15.02
N ARG A 422 7.15 25.58 16.12
CA ARG A 422 7.09 25.01 17.48
C ARG A 422 5.63 24.87 17.87
N PRO A 423 5.06 23.68 17.77
CA PRO A 423 3.65 23.48 18.09
C PRO A 423 3.38 23.66 19.59
N ASP A 424 2.27 24.31 19.90
CA ASP A 424 1.78 24.53 21.27
C ASP A 424 0.26 24.38 21.26
N GLY A 425 -0.21 23.14 21.17
CA GLY A 425 -1.63 22.84 21.00
C GLY A 425 -2.17 23.18 19.60
N ASP A 426 -1.33 23.22 18.58
CA ASP A 426 -1.73 23.43 17.19
C ASP A 426 -2.29 22.13 16.60
N ILE A 427 -3.33 22.22 15.77
CA ILE A 427 -3.92 21.05 15.10
C ILE A 427 -3.12 20.73 13.84
N LEU A 428 -2.24 19.76 13.94
CA LEU A 428 -1.28 19.38 12.89
C LEU A 428 -1.31 17.88 12.63
N PRO A 429 -0.90 17.43 11.43
CA PRO A 429 -0.70 16.01 11.19
C PRO A 429 0.50 15.52 12.02
N VAL A 430 0.31 14.42 12.72
CA VAL A 430 1.35 13.75 13.50
C VAL A 430 1.31 12.25 13.24
N ARG A 431 2.48 11.65 13.08
CA ARG A 431 2.59 10.20 13.00
C ARG A 431 3.05 9.71 14.36
N GLY A 432 2.16 9.01 15.06
CA GLY A 432 2.38 8.46 16.38
C GLY A 432 2.07 6.97 16.43
N VAL A 433 2.40 6.33 17.56
CA VAL A 433 1.97 4.97 17.86
C VAL A 433 0.61 5.04 18.52
N TYR A 434 -0.37 4.45 17.87
CA TYR A 434 -1.71 4.28 18.39
C TYR A 434 -1.95 2.79 18.65
N ASN A 435 -2.58 2.43 19.77
CA ASN A 435 -2.76 1.04 20.23
C ASN A 435 -1.45 0.27 20.51
N GLY A 436 -0.37 0.97 20.86
CA GLY A 436 0.89 0.35 21.30
C GLY A 436 1.75 -0.30 20.21
N THR A 437 1.23 -0.51 19.00
CA THR A 437 1.96 -1.27 17.96
C THR A 437 1.97 -0.66 16.57
N THR A 438 1.01 0.19 16.24
CA THR A 438 0.84 0.66 14.86
C THR A 438 1.07 2.15 14.74
N GLN A 439 2.03 2.54 13.89
CA GLN A 439 2.28 3.94 13.55
C GLN A 439 1.23 4.42 12.54
N ASN A 440 0.50 5.45 12.90
CA ASN A 440 -0.57 6.02 12.09
C ASN A 440 -0.49 7.55 12.04
N ILE A 441 -1.18 8.15 11.07
CA ILE A 441 -1.31 9.60 10.97
C ILE A 441 -2.61 10.02 11.63
N GLY A 442 -2.51 10.89 12.64
CA GLY A 442 -3.63 11.60 13.25
C GLY A 442 -3.55 13.09 12.96
N ILE A 443 -4.70 13.77 12.88
CA ILE A 443 -4.80 15.25 12.86
C ILE A 443 -5.21 15.67 14.28
N ASN A 444 -4.24 15.91 15.12
CA ASN A 444 -4.43 16.07 16.57
C ASN A 444 -3.82 17.36 17.08
N TYR A 445 -4.15 17.76 18.31
CA TYR A 445 -3.42 18.82 18.98
C TYR A 445 -2.00 18.33 19.23
N LEU A 446 -1.02 19.10 18.78
CA LEU A 446 0.39 18.78 18.95
C LEU A 446 1.08 19.84 19.78
N THR A 447 1.87 19.39 20.76
CA THR A 447 2.78 20.23 21.54
C THR A 447 4.17 19.63 21.48
N SER A 448 5.19 20.48 21.23
CA SER A 448 6.58 20.05 21.20
C SER A 448 7.50 21.15 21.74
N LYS A 449 8.49 20.74 22.52
CA LYS A 449 9.56 21.66 22.98
C LYS A 449 10.46 22.11 21.85
N GLN A 450 10.55 21.32 20.80
CA GLN A 450 11.37 21.59 19.61
C GLN A 450 10.47 21.90 18.42
N ALA A 451 11.00 22.68 17.50
CA ALA A 451 10.30 23.04 16.28
C ALA A 451 10.36 21.87 15.26
N ILE A 452 9.29 21.71 14.48
CA ILE A 452 9.09 20.66 13.49
C ILE A 452 8.66 21.31 12.18
N TRP A 453 9.14 20.78 11.04
CA TRP A 453 8.75 21.27 9.74
C TRP A 453 7.38 20.77 9.29
N PHE A 454 6.55 21.68 8.81
CA PHE A 454 5.26 21.40 8.20
C PHE A 454 5.09 22.10 6.86
N ALA A 455 4.29 21.51 5.97
CA ALA A 455 3.89 22.15 4.74
C ALA A 455 2.93 23.33 4.98
N GLY A 456 3.05 24.38 4.19
CA GLY A 456 2.23 25.59 4.33
C GLY A 456 0.74 25.34 4.45
N PRO A 457 0.11 24.52 3.59
CA PRO A 457 -1.31 24.19 3.72
C PRO A 457 -1.72 23.58 5.07
N ASP A 458 -0.87 22.77 5.72
CA ASP A 458 -1.17 22.21 7.04
C ASP A 458 -1.18 23.29 8.14
N ILE A 459 -0.25 24.22 8.06
CA ILE A 459 -0.19 25.38 8.99
C ILE A 459 -1.44 26.25 8.83
N ILE A 460 -1.83 26.51 7.59
CA ILE A 460 -3.07 27.26 7.29
C ILE A 460 -4.29 26.50 7.80
N ALA A 461 -4.34 25.19 7.63
CA ALA A 461 -5.42 24.35 8.18
C ALA A 461 -5.50 24.46 9.70
N SER A 462 -4.35 24.43 10.39
CA SER A 462 -4.28 24.64 11.84
C SER A 462 -4.84 26.00 12.26
N ILE A 463 -4.47 27.07 11.57
CA ILE A 463 -5.01 28.43 11.83
C ILE A 463 -6.52 28.46 11.69
N LEU A 464 -7.08 27.83 10.65
CA LEU A 464 -8.52 27.81 10.44
C LEU A 464 -9.28 27.05 11.55
N LEU A 465 -8.67 25.99 12.09
CA LEU A 465 -9.29 25.13 13.07
C LEU A 465 -9.10 25.62 14.51
N THR A 466 -7.96 26.25 14.82
CA THR A 466 -7.63 26.74 16.17
C THR A 466 -7.92 28.23 16.37
N GLY A 467 -7.93 29.01 15.27
CA GLY A 467 -7.96 30.47 15.34
C GLY A 467 -6.63 31.09 15.74
N LYS A 468 -5.59 30.32 15.96
CA LYS A 468 -4.25 30.71 16.44
C LYS A 468 -3.23 30.58 15.33
N VAL A 469 -2.32 31.53 15.17
CA VAL A 469 -1.15 31.42 14.30
C VAL A 469 -0.07 30.67 15.05
N PRO A 470 0.41 29.52 14.57
CA PRO A 470 1.47 28.75 15.21
C PRO A 470 2.77 29.55 15.35
N HIS A 471 3.57 29.26 16.39
CA HIS A 471 4.87 29.91 16.56
C HIS A 471 5.85 29.41 15.49
N MET A 472 6.09 30.25 14.48
CA MET A 472 6.97 29.95 13.34
C MET A 472 8.36 30.56 13.56
N GLU A 473 9.39 29.72 13.49
CA GLU A 473 10.79 30.13 13.61
C GLU A 473 11.39 30.50 12.25
N ARG A 474 11.22 29.67 11.24
CA ARG A 474 11.78 29.83 9.89
C ARG A 474 10.81 29.31 8.84
N ALA A 475 10.92 29.81 7.61
CA ALA A 475 10.20 29.25 6.47
C ALA A 475 11.02 29.33 5.19
N ILE A 476 10.80 28.34 4.29
CA ILE A 476 11.34 28.33 2.93
C ILE A 476 10.20 28.24 1.92
N ARG A 477 10.38 28.85 0.75
CA ARG A 477 9.41 28.75 -0.36
C ARG A 477 9.94 27.87 -1.47
N VAL A 478 9.01 27.21 -2.18
CA VAL A 478 9.30 26.55 -3.45
C VAL A 478 9.14 27.56 -4.57
N VAL A 479 10.24 27.93 -5.23
CA VAL A 479 10.26 28.93 -6.29
C VAL A 479 10.72 28.28 -7.60
N SER A 480 9.90 28.41 -8.64
CA SER A 480 10.20 27.95 -10.00
C SER A 480 10.84 29.08 -10.82
N HIS A 481 11.91 28.78 -11.54
CA HIS A 481 12.63 29.74 -12.39
C HIS A 481 12.68 29.26 -13.85
N GLY A 482 12.23 30.08 -14.76
CA GLY A 482 12.21 29.79 -16.19
C GLY A 482 11.37 28.59 -16.57
N LYS A 483 11.39 28.22 -17.83
CA LYS A 483 10.85 26.95 -18.34
C LYS A 483 11.98 26.13 -18.93
N GLN A 484 11.86 24.82 -18.85
CA GLN A 484 12.80 23.89 -19.48
C GLN A 484 12.82 24.10 -20.98
N ALA A 485 14.01 24.05 -21.59
CA ALA A 485 14.16 24.01 -23.03
C ALA A 485 13.70 22.65 -23.56
N GLY A 486 13.07 22.66 -24.74
CA GLY A 486 12.70 21.41 -25.42
C GLY A 486 11.42 20.73 -24.92
N LEU A 487 10.61 21.39 -24.07
CA LEU A 487 9.28 20.87 -23.74
C LEU A 487 8.48 20.58 -25.02
N ALA A 488 7.85 19.41 -25.07
CA ALA A 488 7.20 18.88 -26.25
C ALA A 488 5.67 18.80 -26.13
N SER A 489 5.04 18.36 -27.21
CA SER A 489 3.62 17.99 -27.21
C SER A 489 3.45 16.53 -27.55
N THR A 490 2.42 15.90 -26.98
CA THR A 490 2.03 14.52 -27.27
C THR A 490 0.51 14.43 -27.44
N SER A 491 0.03 13.25 -27.83
CA SER A 491 -1.41 13.00 -27.96
C SER A 491 -1.82 11.89 -26.99
N LEU A 492 -2.60 12.22 -25.97
CA LEU A 492 -3.15 11.26 -25.02
C LEU A 492 -4.04 10.27 -25.77
N ARG A 493 -3.70 8.99 -25.70
CA ARG A 493 -4.36 7.88 -26.42
C ARG A 493 -4.57 8.20 -27.92
N GLY A 494 -3.60 8.88 -28.55
CA GLY A 494 -3.67 9.28 -29.95
C GLY A 494 -4.74 10.34 -30.30
N MET A 495 -5.57 10.75 -29.35
CA MET A 495 -6.79 11.56 -29.61
C MET A 495 -6.71 12.98 -29.03
N VAL A 496 -6.15 13.17 -27.84
CA VAL A 496 -6.17 14.46 -27.14
C VAL A 496 -4.77 15.08 -27.11
N LYS A 497 -4.57 16.15 -27.87
CA LYS A 497 -3.27 16.83 -27.92
C LYS A 497 -3.00 17.60 -26.63
N VAL A 498 -1.83 17.38 -26.02
CA VAL A 498 -1.28 18.13 -24.87
C VAL A 498 0.04 18.75 -25.28
N ASP A 499 0.22 20.02 -24.98
CA ASP A 499 1.46 20.78 -25.21
C ASP A 499 1.98 21.28 -23.85
N ALA A 500 3.13 20.78 -23.40
CA ALA A 500 3.70 21.13 -22.10
C ALA A 500 4.00 22.61 -21.94
N ASN A 501 4.20 23.34 -23.05
CA ASN A 501 4.43 24.79 -23.03
C ASN A 501 3.16 25.60 -22.80
N LYS A 502 1.99 25.07 -23.22
CA LYS A 502 0.72 25.80 -23.24
C LYS A 502 -0.27 25.32 -22.20
N ASN A 503 -0.22 24.03 -21.89
CA ASN A 503 -1.23 23.37 -21.06
C ASN A 503 -0.60 22.88 -19.75
N SER A 504 -1.25 23.12 -18.61
CA SER A 504 -1.02 22.30 -17.45
C SER A 504 -1.62 20.93 -17.69
N PHE A 505 -0.81 19.89 -17.54
CA PHE A 505 -1.24 18.50 -17.71
C PHE A 505 -2.42 18.15 -16.79
N PHE A 506 -2.34 18.53 -15.52
CA PHE A 506 -3.37 18.25 -14.52
C PHE A 506 -4.72 18.89 -14.89
N LYS A 507 -4.71 20.15 -15.30
CA LYS A 507 -5.90 20.87 -15.74
C LYS A 507 -6.45 20.29 -17.03
N HIS A 508 -5.59 20.11 -18.01
CA HIS A 508 -5.96 19.72 -19.35
C HIS A 508 -6.65 18.35 -19.37
N VAL A 509 -6.11 17.36 -18.63
CA VAL A 509 -6.70 16.03 -18.53
C VAL A 509 -8.12 16.06 -17.96
N ILE A 510 -8.40 16.89 -16.93
CA ILE A 510 -9.75 17.02 -16.34
C ILE A 510 -10.70 17.70 -17.31
N GLU A 511 -10.28 18.77 -17.98
CA GLU A 511 -11.10 19.48 -18.97
C GLU A 511 -11.43 18.60 -20.17
N GLN A 512 -10.43 17.85 -20.66
CA GLN A 512 -10.65 16.93 -21.78
C GLN A 512 -11.51 15.72 -21.38
N ARG A 513 -11.41 15.25 -20.15
CA ARG A 513 -12.31 14.24 -19.62
C ARG A 513 -13.78 14.72 -19.70
N ALA A 514 -14.06 15.95 -19.27
CA ALA A 514 -15.40 16.53 -19.34
C ALA A 514 -15.86 16.75 -20.79
N ALA A 515 -14.96 17.18 -21.69
CA ALA A 515 -15.27 17.39 -23.09
C ALA A 515 -15.56 16.09 -23.88
N ASN A 516 -15.16 14.94 -23.36
CA ASN A 516 -15.28 13.64 -24.04
C ASN A 516 -16.23 12.67 -23.31
N GLU A 517 -17.28 13.14 -22.64
CA GLU A 517 -18.29 12.29 -21.99
C GLU A 517 -19.00 11.35 -22.96
N SER A 518 -19.15 11.75 -24.22
CA SER A 518 -19.76 10.92 -25.29
C SER A 518 -18.87 9.76 -25.75
N ASN A 519 -17.57 9.74 -25.38
CA ASN A 519 -16.65 8.63 -25.63
C ASN A 519 -16.28 7.93 -24.29
N PRO A 520 -17.04 6.89 -23.88
CA PRO A 520 -16.87 6.28 -22.57
C PRO A 520 -15.47 5.73 -22.32
N ALA A 521 -14.83 5.14 -23.34
CA ALA A 521 -13.48 4.57 -23.22
C ALA A 521 -12.43 5.66 -22.95
N LEU A 522 -12.46 6.76 -23.71
CA LEU A 522 -11.55 7.89 -23.52
C LEU A 522 -11.84 8.61 -22.20
N HIS A 523 -13.11 8.86 -21.88
CA HIS A 523 -13.53 9.49 -20.63
C HIS A 523 -13.03 8.71 -19.41
N TYR A 524 -13.21 7.38 -19.42
CA TYR A 524 -12.76 6.52 -18.34
C TYR A 524 -11.23 6.50 -18.22
N TRP A 525 -10.53 6.39 -19.34
CA TRP A 525 -9.06 6.40 -19.35
C TRP A 525 -8.48 7.74 -18.86
N LEU A 526 -9.06 8.88 -19.26
CA LEU A 526 -8.66 10.20 -18.76
C LEU A 526 -8.88 10.32 -17.23
N LYS A 527 -9.93 9.68 -16.68
CA LYS A 527 -10.11 9.59 -15.21
C LYS A 527 -8.95 8.85 -14.55
N ILE A 528 -8.54 7.72 -15.13
CA ILE A 528 -7.41 6.93 -14.62
C ILE A 528 -6.14 7.76 -14.66
N LEU A 529 -5.85 8.39 -15.78
CA LEU A 529 -4.65 9.20 -15.98
C LEU A 529 -4.59 10.40 -15.01
N ALA A 530 -5.70 11.08 -14.79
CA ALA A 530 -5.79 12.19 -13.85
C ALA A 530 -5.40 11.79 -12.43
N ASN A 531 -5.87 10.64 -11.98
CA ASN A 531 -5.60 10.16 -10.62
C ASN A 531 -4.16 9.62 -10.49
N SER A 532 -3.71 8.80 -11.45
CA SER A 532 -2.42 8.12 -11.38
C SER A 532 -1.22 9.03 -11.66
N GLY A 533 -1.41 10.10 -12.45
CA GLY A 533 -0.36 11.06 -12.81
C GLY A 533 -0.18 12.21 -11.82
N SER A 534 -1.01 12.32 -10.80
CA SER A 534 -1.10 13.54 -9.99
C SER A 534 -0.40 13.48 -8.62
N TYR A 535 0.07 12.31 -8.14
CA TYR A 535 0.58 12.23 -6.76
C TYR A 535 1.71 11.22 -6.55
N GLY A 536 1.45 9.93 -6.53
CA GLY A 536 2.35 8.88 -6.01
C GLY A 536 3.75 8.86 -6.63
N LEU A 537 3.87 9.24 -7.89
CA LEU A 537 5.15 9.28 -8.61
C LEU A 537 6.15 10.30 -8.01
N PHE A 538 5.68 11.36 -7.32
CA PHE A 538 6.54 12.38 -6.71
C PHE A 538 7.11 11.98 -5.36
N VAL A 539 6.65 10.88 -4.78
CA VAL A 539 7.11 10.37 -3.49
C VAL A 539 7.58 8.92 -3.56
N GLU A 540 7.90 8.44 -4.76
CA GLU A 540 8.37 7.09 -4.98
C GLU A 540 9.78 6.92 -4.43
N LEU A 541 9.92 6.03 -3.45
CA LEU A 541 11.17 5.54 -2.90
C LEU A 541 11.14 4.02 -2.95
N ASN A 542 12.21 3.42 -3.46
CA ASN A 542 12.31 1.97 -3.67
C ASN A 542 13.32 1.39 -2.69
N PRO A 543 12.88 0.64 -1.67
CA PRO A 543 13.79 0.01 -0.72
C PRO A 543 14.60 -1.09 -1.40
N LYS A 544 15.88 -1.15 -1.06
CA LYS A 544 16.85 -2.12 -1.58
C LYS A 544 17.76 -2.57 -0.48
N GLU A 545 17.77 -3.86 -0.21
CA GLU A 545 18.75 -4.46 0.70
C GLU A 545 20.17 -4.34 0.12
N SER A 546 21.08 -3.97 0.97
CA SER A 546 22.51 -3.85 0.63
C SER A 546 23.35 -4.38 1.78
N ASP A 547 24.64 -4.61 1.50
CA ASP A 547 25.60 -4.73 2.60
C ASP A 547 25.50 -3.44 3.43
N VAL A 548 25.75 -3.55 4.75
CA VAL A 548 25.66 -2.40 5.66
C VAL A 548 26.46 -1.23 5.10
N THR A 549 25.74 -0.22 4.65
CA THR A 549 26.27 0.93 3.91
C THR A 549 26.08 2.19 4.75
N LYS A 550 27.05 3.09 4.70
CA LYS A 550 26.91 4.43 5.28
C LYS A 550 25.96 5.27 4.45
N VAL A 551 24.98 5.86 5.09
CA VAL A 551 24.00 6.78 4.48
C VAL A 551 23.95 8.10 5.23
N ASN A 552 23.84 9.18 4.49
CA ASN A 552 23.44 10.48 5.02
C ASN A 552 21.92 10.51 5.12
N VAL A 553 21.41 10.84 6.28
CA VAL A 553 20.00 10.98 6.60
C VAL A 553 19.68 12.45 6.72
N PHE A 554 18.64 12.90 6.03
CA PHE A 554 18.12 14.27 6.04
C PHE A 554 16.66 14.26 6.47
N SER A 555 16.33 14.96 7.54
CA SER A 555 14.94 15.12 8.01
C SER A 555 14.76 16.48 8.67
N GLY A 556 14.02 17.37 8.04
CA GLY A 556 13.98 18.76 8.45
C GLY A 556 15.37 19.42 8.34
N ASP A 557 15.79 20.10 9.40
CA ASP A 557 17.15 20.66 9.51
C ASP A 557 18.19 19.65 10.03
N ASP A 558 17.72 18.49 10.46
CA ASP A 558 18.61 17.41 10.93
C ASP A 558 19.29 16.71 9.76
N SER A 559 20.59 16.58 9.85
CA SER A 559 21.38 15.70 8.99
C SER A 559 22.41 14.94 9.80
N PHE A 560 22.52 13.65 9.54
CA PHE A 560 23.49 12.80 10.24
C PHE A 560 23.85 11.58 9.39
N GLU A 561 25.02 11.00 9.65
CA GLU A 561 25.46 9.75 9.05
C GLU A 561 25.07 8.57 9.93
N THR A 562 24.55 7.52 9.32
CA THR A 562 24.29 6.25 9.99
C THR A 562 24.64 5.09 9.06
N ALA A 563 24.61 3.87 9.59
CA ALA A 563 24.74 2.66 8.79
C ALA A 563 23.37 2.02 8.62
N SER A 564 23.04 1.61 7.40
CA SER A 564 21.80 0.92 7.08
C SER A 564 22.09 -0.27 6.16
N ASP A 565 21.36 -1.35 6.35
CA ASP A 565 21.32 -2.51 5.46
C ASP A 565 20.22 -2.40 4.40
N VAL A 566 19.41 -1.35 4.47
CA VAL A 566 18.40 -1.00 3.46
C VAL A 566 18.62 0.43 2.99
N ILE A 567 18.66 0.63 1.69
CA ILE A 567 18.75 1.95 1.04
C ILE A 567 17.46 2.20 0.29
N GLU A 568 16.86 3.38 0.45
CA GLU A 568 15.73 3.83 -0.35
C GLU A 568 16.24 4.59 -1.59
N GLU A 569 16.08 4.00 -2.77
CA GLU A 569 16.46 4.64 -4.03
C GLU A 569 15.27 5.47 -4.56
N PRO A 570 15.43 6.79 -4.80
CA PRO A 570 14.36 7.63 -5.33
C PRO A 570 14.02 7.24 -6.76
N GLY A 571 12.72 7.24 -7.08
CA GLY A 571 12.24 7.11 -8.45
C GLY A 571 12.63 8.34 -9.27
N LYS A 572 12.65 8.21 -10.62
CA LYS A 572 13.03 9.30 -11.53
C LYS A 572 12.18 10.59 -11.33
N TRP A 573 10.92 10.43 -10.98
CA TRP A 573 9.98 11.53 -10.76
C TRP A 573 9.92 12.01 -9.31
N PHE A 574 10.82 11.54 -8.47
CA PHE A 574 10.85 11.90 -7.05
C PHE A 574 11.03 13.41 -6.86
N ALA A 575 10.02 14.03 -6.28
CA ALA A 575 9.94 15.45 -5.96
C ALA A 575 9.11 15.63 -4.67
N PRO A 576 9.68 15.29 -3.49
CA PRO A 576 8.93 15.21 -2.25
C PRO A 576 8.27 16.53 -1.85
N HIS A 577 8.83 17.66 -2.25
CA HIS A 577 8.23 18.99 -2.07
C HIS A 577 6.88 19.12 -2.81
N ILE A 578 6.74 18.55 -4.02
CA ILE A 578 5.47 18.53 -4.75
C ILE A 578 4.51 17.54 -4.03
N GLY A 579 4.98 16.33 -3.72
CA GLY A 579 4.14 15.31 -3.07
C GLY A 579 3.59 15.74 -1.72
N SER A 580 4.41 16.37 -0.88
CA SER A 580 4.00 16.89 0.43
C SER A 580 2.98 18.02 0.30
N LEU A 581 3.19 18.94 -0.65
CA LEU A 581 2.25 20.04 -0.91
C LEU A 581 0.90 19.55 -1.44
N ILE A 582 0.85 18.48 -2.24
CA ILE A 582 -0.40 17.93 -2.74
C ILE A 582 -1.25 17.38 -1.59
N THR A 583 -0.68 16.54 -0.75
CA THR A 583 -1.45 15.93 0.35
C THR A 583 -1.84 16.94 1.41
N SER A 584 -0.97 17.89 1.72
CA SER A 584 -1.30 18.99 2.65
C SER A 584 -2.38 19.91 2.09
N GLY A 585 -2.36 20.21 0.79
CA GLY A 585 -3.43 20.96 0.13
C GLY A 585 -4.78 20.25 0.18
N GLY A 586 -4.79 18.91 0.04
CA GLY A 586 -6.00 18.10 0.26
C GLY A 586 -6.50 18.19 1.71
N ARG A 587 -5.61 18.13 2.69
CA ARG A 587 -5.97 18.32 4.10
C ARG A 587 -6.49 19.73 4.38
N LEU A 588 -5.94 20.75 3.71
CA LEU A 588 -6.47 22.12 3.81
C LEU A 588 -7.89 22.23 3.28
N LEU A 589 -8.19 21.63 2.12
CA LEU A 589 -9.57 21.62 1.59
C LEU A 589 -10.55 20.99 2.57
N LEU A 590 -10.19 19.85 3.20
CA LEU A 590 -10.99 19.23 4.25
C LEU A 590 -11.12 20.09 5.51
N ALA A 591 -10.06 20.80 5.91
CA ALA A 591 -10.10 21.72 7.05
C ALA A 591 -11.01 22.95 6.75
N MET A 592 -10.97 23.47 5.53
CA MET A 592 -11.92 24.51 5.08
C MET A 592 -13.37 24.03 5.12
N LEU A 593 -13.62 22.79 4.67
CA LEU A 593 -14.95 22.17 4.76
C LEU A 593 -15.38 22.02 6.21
N GLU A 594 -14.54 21.46 7.09
CA GLU A 594 -14.82 21.34 8.52
C GLU A 594 -15.16 22.69 9.14
N LYS A 595 -14.36 23.71 8.84
CA LYS A 595 -14.62 25.08 9.34
C LYS A 595 -15.94 25.64 8.83
N CYS A 596 -16.29 25.45 7.55
CA CYS A 596 -17.60 25.88 7.01
C CYS A 596 -18.77 25.17 7.72
N VAL A 597 -18.64 23.88 7.96
CA VAL A 597 -19.65 23.06 8.65
C VAL A 597 -19.77 23.50 10.13
N ALA A 598 -18.65 23.71 10.81
CA ALA A 598 -18.63 24.18 12.19
C ALA A 598 -19.20 25.60 12.35
N ASP A 599 -18.87 26.53 11.43
CA ASP A 599 -19.42 27.91 11.43
C ASP A 599 -20.94 27.92 11.22
N ALA A 600 -21.49 26.91 10.50
CA ALA A 600 -22.92 26.69 10.36
C ALA A 600 -23.56 26.00 11.61
N GLY A 601 -22.76 25.67 12.61
CA GLY A 601 -23.18 24.96 13.83
C GLY A 601 -23.40 23.47 13.63
N GLY A 602 -22.87 22.88 12.56
CA GLY A 602 -22.93 21.45 12.24
C GLY A 602 -21.66 20.69 12.59
N THR A 603 -21.66 19.42 12.24
CA THR A 603 -20.49 18.52 12.34
C THR A 603 -20.56 17.46 11.22
N TYR A 604 -19.58 16.56 11.18
CA TYR A 604 -19.51 15.45 10.23
C TYR A 604 -19.39 14.11 10.97
N LEU A 605 -19.75 13.03 10.29
CA LEU A 605 -19.61 11.66 10.81
C LEU A 605 -18.17 11.15 10.68
N PHE A 606 -17.63 11.27 9.47
CA PHE A 606 -16.26 10.92 9.12
C PHE A 606 -15.75 11.80 7.98
N CYS A 607 -14.43 11.80 7.77
CA CYS A 607 -13.82 12.19 6.51
C CYS A 607 -12.84 11.11 6.04
N ASP A 608 -12.67 11.01 4.71
CA ASP A 608 -11.79 10.01 4.08
C ASP A 608 -11.14 10.59 2.83
N THR A 609 -9.94 11.12 2.98
CA THR A 609 -9.03 11.64 1.96
C THR A 609 -9.58 12.83 1.16
N ASP A 610 -10.63 12.64 0.39
CA ASP A 610 -11.26 13.64 -0.49
C ASP A 610 -12.75 13.83 -0.22
N SER A 611 -13.30 13.11 0.74
CA SER A 611 -14.71 13.11 1.06
C SER A 611 -15.01 13.32 2.55
N ALA A 612 -16.22 13.76 2.84
CA ALA A 612 -16.76 13.82 4.19
C ALA A 612 -18.26 13.52 4.20
N ALA A 613 -18.74 12.91 5.28
CA ALA A 613 -20.16 12.71 5.52
C ALA A 613 -20.67 13.77 6.51
N ILE A 614 -21.21 14.86 6.02
CA ILE A 614 -21.75 15.95 6.84
C ILE A 614 -23.03 15.47 7.54
N VAL A 615 -23.16 15.70 8.83
CA VAL A 615 -24.43 15.44 9.56
C VAL A 615 -25.50 16.36 9.03
N SER A 616 -26.49 15.81 8.32
CA SER A 616 -27.46 16.60 7.55
C SER A 616 -28.77 15.84 7.30
N ALA A 617 -29.86 16.58 7.32
CA ALA A 617 -31.20 16.09 7.05
C ALA A 617 -31.94 17.04 6.08
N LYS A 618 -33.14 16.64 5.59
CA LYS A 618 -33.94 17.47 4.71
C LYS A 618 -34.22 18.86 5.29
N ARG A 619 -34.47 18.92 6.60
CA ARG A 619 -34.61 20.18 7.37
C ARG A 619 -33.63 20.17 8.50
N ARG A 620 -33.17 21.35 8.92
CA ARG A 620 -32.32 21.51 10.10
C ARG A 620 -33.02 20.91 11.32
N GLN A 621 -32.32 20.04 12.04
CA GLN A 621 -32.86 19.38 13.24
C GLN A 621 -31.77 19.05 14.26
N ARG A 622 -32.19 18.79 15.49
CA ARG A 622 -31.31 18.26 16.53
C ARG A 622 -31.22 16.75 16.43
N VAL A 623 -30.04 16.21 16.59
CA VAL A 623 -29.78 14.77 16.69
C VAL A 623 -29.32 14.50 18.11
N LEU A 624 -30.07 13.64 18.79
CA LEU A 624 -29.74 13.22 20.15
C LEU A 624 -28.47 12.39 20.13
N MET A 625 -27.62 12.62 21.12
CA MET A 625 -26.40 11.85 21.33
C MET A 625 -26.60 10.85 22.46
N PRO A 626 -25.81 9.77 22.54
CA PRO A 626 -25.93 8.77 23.59
C PRO A 626 -25.68 9.37 24.99
N ASP A 627 -26.17 8.69 25.99
CA ASP A 627 -25.87 8.95 27.40
C ASP A 627 -26.25 10.38 27.89
N GLY A 628 -27.33 10.98 27.35
CA GLY A 628 -27.83 12.30 27.74
C GLY A 628 -26.92 13.46 27.34
N ARG A 629 -25.93 13.24 26.51
CA ARG A 629 -24.97 14.26 26.02
C ARG A 629 -25.66 15.33 25.19
N LYS A 630 -24.99 16.49 25.11
CA LYS A 630 -25.48 17.64 24.32
C LYS A 630 -25.81 17.20 22.89
N PRO A 631 -27.04 17.47 22.39
CA PRO A 631 -27.40 17.16 21.02
C PRO A 631 -26.55 17.89 20.01
N ILE A 632 -26.29 17.25 18.88
CA ILE A 632 -25.63 17.87 17.72
C ILE A 632 -26.68 18.36 16.73
N THR A 633 -26.28 19.24 15.81
CA THR A 633 -27.16 19.77 14.78
C THR A 633 -26.93 19.03 13.45
N ALA A 634 -27.97 18.46 12.88
CA ALA A 634 -28.00 18.11 11.48
C ALA A 634 -28.35 19.35 10.66
N LEU A 635 -27.46 19.78 9.78
CA LEU A 635 -27.70 20.88 8.86
C LEU A 635 -28.79 20.50 7.86
N SER A 636 -29.54 21.48 7.38
CA SER A 636 -30.46 21.24 6.27
C SER A 636 -29.69 20.97 4.96
N TRP A 637 -30.35 20.29 4.01
CA TRP A 637 -29.77 20.08 2.69
C TRP A 637 -29.42 21.39 1.97
N ALA A 638 -30.21 22.47 2.21
CA ALA A 638 -29.93 23.79 1.65
C ALA A 638 -28.69 24.43 2.24
N GLU A 639 -28.46 24.29 3.54
CA GLU A 639 -27.22 24.78 4.18
C GLU A 639 -25.98 24.03 3.67
N VAL A 640 -26.08 22.70 3.50
CA VAL A 640 -25.01 21.90 2.90
C VAL A 640 -24.74 22.33 1.45
N GLN A 641 -25.80 22.59 0.66
CA GLN A 641 -25.64 23.10 -0.70
C GLN A 641 -24.95 24.46 -0.71
N GLY A 642 -25.31 25.37 0.18
CA GLY A 642 -24.64 26.66 0.33
C GLY A 642 -23.15 26.53 0.69
N ILE A 643 -22.78 25.52 1.51
CA ILE A 643 -21.38 25.21 1.78
C ILE A 643 -20.68 24.71 0.51
N VAL A 644 -21.30 23.78 -0.22
CA VAL A 644 -20.81 23.24 -1.49
C VAL A 644 -20.55 24.35 -2.50
N ASP A 645 -21.48 25.27 -2.65
CA ASP A 645 -21.42 26.37 -3.64
C ASP A 645 -20.26 27.34 -3.35
N ARG A 646 -19.88 27.54 -2.08
CA ARG A 646 -18.71 28.38 -1.75
C ARG A 646 -17.43 27.90 -2.39
N PHE A 647 -17.22 26.59 -2.55
CA PHE A 647 -16.03 26.01 -3.16
C PHE A 647 -15.99 26.21 -4.69
N GLU A 648 -17.03 26.77 -5.31
CA GLU A 648 -16.99 27.13 -6.72
C GLU A 648 -15.92 28.17 -7.01
N SER A 649 -15.65 29.11 -6.08
CA SER A 649 -14.62 30.13 -6.24
C SER A 649 -13.21 29.54 -6.44
N LEU A 650 -12.97 28.33 -5.94
CA LEU A 650 -11.71 27.61 -6.07
C LEU A 650 -11.59 26.76 -7.34
N ASN A 651 -12.66 26.63 -8.15
CA ASN A 651 -12.59 25.83 -9.36
C ASN A 651 -11.53 26.40 -10.34
N PRO A 652 -10.42 25.67 -10.65
CA PRO A 652 -9.37 26.14 -11.51
C PRO A 652 -9.63 25.90 -12.99
N TYR A 653 -10.66 25.12 -13.33
CA TYR A 653 -10.98 24.66 -14.67
C TYR A 653 -11.80 25.66 -15.47
N SER A 654 -11.86 25.46 -16.80
CA SER A 654 -12.77 26.19 -17.69
C SER A 654 -14.22 25.99 -17.27
N ARG A 655 -14.93 27.06 -16.96
CA ARG A 655 -16.35 27.00 -16.56
C ARG A 655 -17.26 26.45 -17.67
N LYS A 656 -16.83 26.53 -18.93
CA LYS A 656 -17.57 25.96 -20.07
C LYS A 656 -17.49 24.44 -20.08
N LEU A 657 -16.36 23.86 -19.65
CA LEU A 657 -16.12 22.41 -19.66
C LEU A 657 -16.45 21.77 -18.32
N VAL A 658 -16.06 22.41 -17.24
CA VAL A 658 -16.21 21.93 -15.86
C VAL A 658 -16.93 22.98 -15.01
N PRO A 659 -18.25 23.10 -15.12
CA PRO A 659 -19.01 24.13 -14.39
C PRO A 659 -19.18 23.77 -12.90
N GLY A 660 -19.43 24.81 -12.09
CA GLY A 660 -19.83 24.68 -10.69
C GLY A 660 -18.66 24.45 -9.73
N SER A 661 -18.99 23.99 -8.55
CA SER A 661 -18.08 23.81 -7.42
C SER A 661 -17.11 22.63 -7.61
N ILE A 662 -15.90 22.72 -7.02
CA ILE A 662 -14.99 21.58 -6.88
C ILE A 662 -15.43 20.61 -5.79
N LEU A 663 -16.24 21.05 -4.82
CA LEU A 663 -16.90 20.18 -3.86
C LEU A 663 -18.28 19.80 -4.43
N LYS A 664 -18.61 18.53 -4.38
CA LYS A 664 -19.89 18.02 -4.92
C LYS A 664 -20.64 17.23 -3.84
N VAL A 665 -21.95 17.34 -3.86
CA VAL A 665 -22.78 16.37 -3.13
C VAL A 665 -22.65 15.03 -3.83
N HIS A 666 -22.28 13.98 -3.09
CA HIS A 666 -21.99 12.68 -3.66
C HIS A 666 -23.25 12.04 -4.30
N LYS A 667 -23.04 11.31 -5.41
CA LYS A 667 -24.13 10.71 -6.20
C LYS A 667 -25.07 9.80 -5.40
N LEU A 668 -24.61 9.21 -4.31
CA LEU A 668 -25.42 8.38 -3.42
C LEU A 668 -26.62 9.12 -2.79
N ASN A 669 -26.56 10.46 -2.74
CA ASN A 669 -27.67 11.27 -2.23
C ASN A 669 -28.88 11.33 -3.18
N TRP A 670 -28.81 10.75 -4.37
CA TRP A 670 -29.91 10.68 -5.32
C TRP A 670 -30.24 9.22 -5.65
N ASP A 671 -31.51 8.96 -5.87
CA ASP A 671 -32.00 7.68 -6.39
C ASP A 671 -31.86 7.60 -7.94
N GLN A 672 -32.28 6.49 -8.50
CA GLN A 672 -32.25 6.26 -9.94
C GLN A 672 -33.14 7.26 -10.73
N THR A 673 -34.13 7.86 -10.08
CA THR A 673 -35.07 8.90 -10.66
C THR A 673 -34.50 10.31 -10.49
N LYS A 674 -33.28 10.46 -9.98
CA LYS A 674 -32.61 11.72 -9.63
C LYS A 674 -33.34 12.51 -8.52
N GLN A 675 -34.14 11.86 -7.70
CA GLN A 675 -34.72 12.46 -6.50
C GLN A 675 -33.72 12.33 -5.34
N ARG A 676 -33.62 13.41 -4.56
CA ARG A 676 -32.73 13.43 -3.39
C ARG A 676 -33.31 12.56 -2.27
N ARG A 677 -32.49 11.65 -1.75
CA ARG A 677 -32.87 10.75 -0.68
C ARG A 677 -32.08 11.04 0.61
N GLN A 678 -32.64 10.68 1.77
CA GLN A 678 -31.99 10.79 3.04
C GLN A 678 -31.11 9.55 3.26
N LEU A 679 -29.83 9.78 3.50
CA LEU A 679 -28.89 8.74 3.92
C LEU A 679 -28.65 8.85 5.42
N TYR A 680 -28.35 7.72 6.02
CA TYR A 680 -27.86 7.58 7.38
C TYR A 680 -26.47 6.97 7.35
N GLY A 681 -25.67 7.26 8.37
CA GLY A 681 -24.33 6.72 8.46
C GLY A 681 -24.03 6.22 9.87
N TYR A 682 -23.21 5.21 9.93
CA TYR A 682 -22.68 4.62 11.14
C TYR A 682 -21.19 4.36 10.94
N SER A 683 -20.36 4.77 11.90
CA SER A 683 -18.92 4.61 11.81
C SER A 683 -18.36 3.97 13.09
N ILE A 684 -17.49 2.99 12.92
CA ILE A 684 -16.79 2.30 14.01
C ILE A 684 -15.44 2.98 14.28
N ALA A 685 -14.69 3.25 13.20
CA ALA A 685 -13.38 3.88 13.23
C ALA A 685 -13.10 4.53 11.86
N ALA A 686 -11.96 5.20 11.73
CA ALA A 686 -11.53 5.75 10.43
C ALA A 686 -11.52 4.66 9.35
N LYS A 687 -12.17 4.93 8.21
CA LYS A 687 -12.37 4.00 7.09
C LYS A 687 -13.19 2.73 7.40
N ARG A 688 -13.91 2.69 8.52
CA ARG A 688 -14.78 1.59 8.94
C ARG A 688 -16.17 2.12 9.19
N TYR A 689 -16.99 2.22 8.14
CA TYR A 689 -18.33 2.82 8.17
C TYR A 689 -19.26 2.20 7.15
N ALA A 690 -20.55 2.39 7.35
CA ALA A 690 -21.57 2.13 6.35
C ALA A 690 -22.50 3.32 6.17
N LEU A 691 -22.89 3.56 4.91
CA LEU A 691 -23.98 4.44 4.54
C LEU A 691 -25.18 3.58 4.16
N TYR A 692 -26.36 3.94 4.66
CA TYR A 692 -27.58 3.15 4.46
C TYR A 692 -28.83 4.03 4.39
N MET A 693 -29.89 3.45 3.89
CA MET A 693 -31.24 4.03 3.92
C MET A 693 -32.10 3.33 4.94
N LYS A 694 -33.05 4.05 5.51
CA LYS A 694 -34.13 3.50 6.33
C LYS A 694 -35.42 3.40 5.50
N THR A 695 -36.06 2.27 5.59
CA THR A 695 -37.45 2.07 5.21
C THR A 695 -38.34 2.01 6.47
N PRO A 696 -39.64 2.01 6.41
CA PRO A 696 -40.48 1.99 7.60
C PRO A 696 -40.16 0.84 8.59
N ASN A 697 -39.75 -0.32 8.08
CA ASN A 697 -39.53 -1.53 8.88
C ASN A 697 -38.17 -2.21 8.63
N ASP A 698 -37.31 -1.61 7.82
CA ASP A 698 -36.06 -2.24 7.40
C ASP A 698 -34.98 -1.20 7.04
N ILE A 699 -33.79 -1.70 6.68
CA ILE A 699 -32.65 -0.90 6.20
C ILE A 699 -32.13 -1.45 4.88
N GLU A 700 -31.49 -0.58 4.10
CA GLU A 700 -30.75 -0.97 2.89
C GLU A 700 -29.34 -0.38 2.96
N ILE A 701 -28.33 -1.23 2.98
CA ILE A 701 -26.91 -0.79 2.92
C ILE A 701 -26.64 -0.27 1.51
N VAL A 702 -26.26 0.99 1.42
CA VAL A 702 -25.98 1.68 0.15
C VAL A 702 -24.50 1.64 -0.19
N GLU A 703 -23.66 1.89 0.79
CA GLU A 703 -22.20 1.85 0.63
C GLU A 703 -21.53 1.39 1.93
N PRO A 704 -21.03 0.16 1.96
CA PRO A 704 -20.18 -0.33 3.05
C PRO A 704 -18.72 -0.05 2.74
N LYS A 705 -17.96 0.47 3.71
CA LYS A 705 -16.50 0.56 3.60
C LYS A 705 -15.88 -0.75 4.06
N ALA A 706 -15.04 -1.32 3.19
CA ALA A 706 -14.49 -2.66 3.40
C ALA A 706 -13.17 -2.71 4.19
N HIS A 707 -12.67 -1.57 4.69
CA HIS A 707 -11.38 -1.51 5.42
C HIS A 707 -11.41 -2.40 6.67
N GLY A 708 -10.48 -3.38 6.77
CA GLY A 708 -10.47 -4.42 7.79
C GLY A 708 -11.27 -5.68 7.45
N LEU A 709 -11.99 -5.69 6.32
CA LEU A 709 -12.70 -6.85 5.80
C LEU A 709 -12.15 -7.37 4.47
N GLY A 710 -11.36 -6.55 3.77
CA GLY A 710 -10.91 -6.82 2.41
C GLY A 710 -9.90 -7.98 2.27
N TYR A 711 -9.21 -8.34 3.33
CA TYR A 711 -8.27 -9.48 3.34
C TYR A 711 -8.94 -10.84 3.35
N PHE A 712 -10.20 -10.90 3.74
CA PHE A 712 -10.89 -12.13 4.07
C PHE A 712 -11.87 -12.49 2.97
N TYR A 713 -11.60 -13.59 2.28
CA TYR A 713 -12.43 -14.08 1.19
C TYR A 713 -13.43 -15.09 1.70
N ARG A 714 -14.60 -15.02 1.12
CA ARG A 714 -15.50 -16.17 1.07
C ARG A 714 -15.08 -17.08 -0.08
N PRO A 715 -15.23 -18.42 0.04
CA PRO A 715 -14.95 -19.35 -1.05
C PRO A 715 -15.79 -19.11 -2.31
N LYS A 716 -16.95 -18.47 -2.17
CA LYS A 716 -17.84 -18.12 -3.29
C LYS A 716 -17.80 -16.61 -3.52
N ASP A 717 -17.52 -16.23 -4.74
CA ASP A 717 -17.60 -14.84 -5.20
C ASP A 717 -19.05 -14.31 -5.21
N SER A 718 -19.19 -13.02 -5.48
CA SER A 718 -20.50 -12.40 -5.66
C SER A 718 -21.26 -13.09 -6.79
N PRO A 719 -22.60 -13.15 -6.71
CA PRO A 719 -23.42 -13.81 -7.72
C PRO A 719 -23.30 -13.09 -9.06
N GLU A 720 -23.58 -13.82 -10.13
CA GLU A 720 -23.66 -13.27 -11.48
C GLU A 720 -24.64 -12.08 -11.51
N GLY A 721 -24.24 -11.01 -12.19
CA GLY A 721 -25.00 -9.77 -12.24
C GLY A 721 -24.83 -8.82 -11.05
N TRP A 722 -23.95 -9.12 -10.09
CA TRP A 722 -23.62 -8.21 -9.01
C TRP A 722 -22.93 -6.94 -9.56
N LYS A 723 -23.55 -5.79 -9.35
CA LYS A 723 -23.15 -4.51 -9.98
C LYS A 723 -22.18 -3.66 -9.15
N HIS A 724 -21.88 -4.07 -7.90
CA HIS A 724 -21.00 -3.31 -7.02
C HIS A 724 -19.55 -3.83 -7.11
N GLU A 725 -18.58 -2.93 -7.01
CA GLU A 725 -17.17 -3.31 -6.90
C GLU A 725 -16.88 -4.03 -5.57
N THR A 726 -17.56 -3.63 -4.49
CA THR A 726 -17.48 -4.28 -3.19
C THR A 726 -18.25 -5.60 -3.22
N PRO A 727 -17.64 -6.72 -2.77
CA PRO A 727 -18.29 -8.03 -2.75
C PRO A 727 -19.60 -8.07 -1.93
N LYS A 728 -20.54 -8.92 -2.34
CA LYS A 728 -21.86 -9.04 -1.71
C LYS A 728 -21.78 -9.36 -0.21
N TRP A 729 -20.88 -10.26 0.19
CA TRP A 729 -20.73 -10.64 1.60
C TRP A 729 -20.37 -9.47 2.53
N ILE A 730 -19.70 -8.44 2.01
CA ILE A 730 -19.39 -7.24 2.79
C ILE A 730 -20.66 -6.41 3.06
N PHE A 731 -21.58 -6.35 2.07
CA PHE A 731 -22.91 -5.76 2.29
C PHE A 731 -23.69 -6.56 3.33
N GLU A 732 -23.69 -7.88 3.24
CA GLU A 732 -24.33 -8.77 4.21
C GLU A 732 -23.73 -8.63 5.61
N ALA A 733 -22.41 -8.50 5.71
CA ALA A 733 -21.71 -8.26 6.97
C ALA A 733 -22.15 -6.94 7.63
N TRP A 734 -22.18 -5.86 6.86
CA TRP A 734 -22.64 -4.57 7.36
C TRP A 734 -24.15 -4.55 7.66
N ASP A 735 -24.98 -5.23 6.87
CA ASP A 735 -26.38 -5.40 7.18
C ASP A 735 -26.58 -6.12 8.53
N TRP A 736 -25.84 -7.20 8.75
CA TRP A 736 -25.88 -7.93 10.01
C TRP A 736 -25.42 -7.07 11.20
N ILE A 737 -24.34 -6.27 11.05
CA ILE A 737 -23.89 -5.33 12.07
C ILE A 737 -24.99 -4.30 12.35
N MET A 738 -25.52 -3.65 11.31
CA MET A 738 -26.47 -2.56 11.46
C MET A 738 -27.81 -3.01 12.03
N ARG A 739 -28.30 -4.20 11.66
CA ARG A 739 -29.51 -4.78 12.27
C ARG A 739 -29.33 -4.94 13.80
N GLY A 740 -28.16 -5.36 14.23
CA GLY A 740 -27.90 -5.45 15.66
C GLY A 740 -27.82 -4.10 16.36
N VAL A 741 -27.19 -3.12 15.75
CA VAL A 741 -27.13 -1.75 16.29
C VAL A 741 -28.51 -1.14 16.43
N LEU A 742 -29.40 -1.42 15.48
CA LEU A 742 -30.76 -0.85 15.42
C LEU A 742 -31.82 -1.69 16.13
N GLY A 743 -31.42 -2.82 16.72
CA GLY A 743 -32.37 -3.75 17.40
C GLY A 743 -33.31 -4.47 16.44
N LEU A 744 -32.97 -4.55 15.15
CA LEU A 744 -33.74 -5.27 14.15
C LEU A 744 -33.41 -6.78 14.18
N LYS A 745 -34.33 -7.59 13.64
CA LYS A 745 -34.11 -9.04 13.54
C LYS A 745 -32.87 -9.33 12.67
N ARG A 746 -31.92 -10.07 13.23
CA ARG A 746 -30.73 -10.58 12.54
C ARG A 746 -30.97 -11.97 12.00
N THR A 747 -30.48 -12.24 10.81
CA THR A 747 -30.35 -13.60 10.27
C THR A 747 -28.87 -13.81 9.96
N ASN A 748 -28.30 -14.87 10.49
CA ASN A 748 -26.89 -15.20 10.19
C ASN A 748 -26.80 -15.65 8.74
N PRO A 749 -25.89 -15.05 7.95
CA PRO A 749 -25.61 -15.53 6.61
C PRO A 749 -25.09 -17.00 6.63
N ASP A 750 -25.29 -17.72 5.54
CA ASP A 750 -24.84 -19.12 5.38
C ASP A 750 -23.32 -19.32 5.49
N TRP A 751 -22.56 -18.24 5.34
CA TRP A 751 -21.10 -18.23 5.45
C TRP A 751 -20.57 -17.90 6.85
N PHE A 752 -21.41 -17.68 7.83
CA PHE A 752 -21.05 -17.10 9.11
C PHE A 752 -20.08 -17.97 9.92
N ASP A 753 -20.27 -19.27 9.86
CA ASP A 753 -19.43 -20.25 10.56
C ASP A 753 -18.25 -20.78 9.71
N LEU A 754 -18.15 -20.31 8.46
CA LEU A 754 -17.02 -20.68 7.60
C LEU A 754 -15.71 -20.06 8.11
N PRO A 755 -14.58 -20.77 7.96
CA PRO A 755 -13.28 -20.20 8.27
C PRO A 755 -12.98 -19.02 7.37
N VAL A 756 -12.40 -17.99 7.96
CA VAL A 756 -11.84 -16.85 7.24
C VAL A 756 -10.58 -17.31 6.53
N MET A 757 -10.44 -16.94 5.28
CA MET A 757 -9.27 -17.26 4.49
C MET A 757 -8.62 -16.04 3.91
N MET A 758 -7.33 -16.16 3.67
CA MET A 758 -6.49 -15.18 3.02
C MET A 758 -5.69 -15.87 1.91
N ARG A 759 -5.39 -15.15 0.86
CA ARG A 759 -4.58 -15.70 -0.21
C ARG A 759 -3.12 -15.32 0.00
N LEU A 760 -2.22 -16.28 -0.12
CA LEU A 760 -0.80 -16.00 -0.23
C LEU A 760 -0.49 -15.40 -1.60
N THR A 761 0.55 -14.59 -1.64
CA THR A 761 1.09 -14.06 -2.89
C THR A 761 1.28 -15.20 -3.90
N LEU A 762 0.67 -15.06 -5.09
CA LEU A 762 0.65 -16.10 -6.11
C LEU A 762 2.05 -16.51 -6.59
N SER A 763 3.04 -15.65 -6.42
CA SER A 763 4.44 -15.91 -6.71
C SER A 763 5.18 -16.72 -5.62
N THR A 764 4.53 -17.14 -4.56
CA THR A 764 5.15 -17.95 -3.49
C THR A 764 5.60 -19.30 -4.06
N PRO A 765 6.90 -19.64 -4.01
CA PRO A 765 7.41 -20.90 -4.56
C PRO A 765 6.90 -22.11 -3.78
N HIS A 766 6.68 -23.24 -4.48
CA HIS A 766 6.20 -24.47 -3.85
C HIS A 766 7.13 -24.97 -2.73
N HIS A 767 8.43 -24.76 -2.86
CA HIS A 767 9.40 -25.13 -1.81
C HIS A 767 9.18 -24.37 -0.49
N ALA A 768 8.67 -23.14 -0.53
CA ALA A 768 8.31 -22.40 0.67
C ALA A 768 7.01 -22.94 1.30
N LEU A 769 6.17 -23.65 0.54
CA LEU A 769 4.91 -24.23 0.99
C LEU A 769 4.99 -25.70 1.38
N ARG A 770 6.13 -26.36 1.18
CA ARG A 770 6.27 -27.81 1.36
C ARG A 770 5.92 -28.32 2.77
N ASN A 771 6.09 -27.50 3.79
CA ASN A 771 5.71 -27.85 5.15
C ASN A 771 4.20 -27.94 5.33
N LEU A 772 3.41 -27.42 4.40
CA LEU A 772 1.97 -27.49 4.34
C LEU A 772 1.44 -28.59 3.41
N ALA A 773 2.32 -29.30 2.69
CA ALA A 773 1.97 -30.29 1.67
C ALA A 773 1.08 -31.43 2.19
N LYS A 774 1.20 -31.77 3.47
CA LYS A 774 0.41 -32.81 4.14
C LYS A 774 -0.91 -32.30 4.72
N GLY A 775 -1.18 -31.01 4.58
CA GLY A 775 -2.42 -30.39 5.04
C GLY A 775 -3.62 -30.72 4.14
N PRO A 776 -4.82 -30.26 4.50
CA PRO A 776 -6.00 -30.44 3.68
C PRO A 776 -5.83 -29.76 2.32
N LEU A 777 -6.57 -30.25 1.33
CA LEU A 777 -6.61 -29.62 0.01
C LEU A 777 -7.08 -28.19 0.11
N THR A 778 -6.38 -27.28 -0.56
CA THR A 778 -6.75 -25.87 -0.63
C THR A 778 -6.98 -25.44 -2.08
N ARG A 779 -7.72 -24.38 -2.26
CA ARG A 779 -7.67 -23.63 -3.53
C ARG A 779 -6.31 -22.97 -3.64
N PRO A 780 -5.81 -22.72 -4.86
CA PRO A 780 -4.49 -22.12 -5.04
C PRO A 780 -4.26 -20.96 -4.10
N ASN A 781 -3.24 -21.07 -3.27
CA ASN A 781 -2.79 -20.05 -2.32
C ASN A 781 -3.81 -19.56 -1.27
N ASN A 782 -4.89 -20.30 -1.02
CA ASN A 782 -5.87 -19.93 0.02
C ASN A 782 -5.51 -20.58 1.35
N PHE A 783 -5.46 -19.78 2.40
CA PHE A 783 -5.10 -20.23 3.73
C PHE A 783 -6.07 -19.71 4.78
N MET A 784 -6.37 -20.52 5.77
CA MET A 784 -7.14 -20.09 6.94
C MET A 784 -6.30 -19.19 7.81
N MET A 785 -6.93 -18.12 8.30
CA MET A 785 -6.35 -17.23 9.29
C MET A 785 -6.68 -17.72 10.70
N LEU A 786 -5.75 -17.54 11.62
CA LEU A 786 -5.98 -17.78 13.02
C LEU A 786 -6.32 -16.48 13.75
N PRO A 787 -7.11 -16.54 14.85
CA PRO A 787 -7.54 -15.33 15.53
C PRO A 787 -6.37 -14.60 16.17
N GLN A 788 -6.37 -13.27 16.00
CA GLN A 788 -5.44 -12.35 16.70
C GLN A 788 -6.10 -11.68 17.92
N ILE A 789 -7.21 -12.25 18.40
CA ILE A 789 -7.97 -11.70 19.52
C ILE A 789 -7.61 -12.50 20.75
N SER A 790 -7.12 -11.82 21.79
CA SER A 790 -6.63 -12.44 23.02
C SER A 790 -7.62 -13.42 23.68
N ARG A 791 -8.92 -13.15 23.60
CA ARG A 791 -9.95 -14.05 24.16
C ARG A 791 -10.10 -15.40 23.45
N PHE A 792 -9.66 -15.50 22.18
CA PHE A 792 -9.68 -16.75 21.43
C PHE A 792 -8.33 -17.47 21.50
N GLY A 793 -7.33 -16.84 22.07
CA GLY A 793 -6.04 -17.39 22.41
C GLY A 793 -5.09 -17.60 21.22
N TYR A 794 -3.85 -17.62 21.60
CA TYR A 794 -2.76 -18.18 20.79
C TYR A 794 -2.20 -19.37 21.54
N PRO A 795 -1.63 -20.37 20.85
CA PRO A 795 -0.94 -21.45 21.53
C PRO A 795 0.12 -20.94 22.51
N GLN A 796 0.37 -21.68 23.57
CA GLN A 796 1.32 -21.27 24.62
C GLN A 796 2.71 -21.04 24.03
N GLY A 797 3.33 -19.94 24.42
CA GLY A 797 4.68 -19.55 23.93
C GLY A 797 4.71 -18.75 22.65
N VAL A 798 3.54 -18.51 22.02
CA VAL A 798 3.43 -17.62 20.85
C VAL A 798 3.22 -16.18 21.29
N ASP A 799 4.06 -15.27 20.79
CA ASP A 799 3.85 -13.83 20.94
C ASP A 799 2.93 -13.34 19.80
N PRO A 800 1.66 -12.97 20.07
CA PRO A 800 0.73 -12.53 19.02
C PRO A 800 1.20 -11.31 18.25
N ALA A 801 2.05 -10.48 18.84
CA ALA A 801 2.57 -9.29 18.20
C ALA A 801 3.67 -9.60 17.16
N LYS A 802 4.24 -10.79 17.20
CA LYS A 802 5.38 -11.19 16.35
C LYS A 802 5.08 -12.33 15.40
N CYS A 803 3.84 -12.80 15.33
CA CYS A 803 3.49 -13.87 14.44
C CYS A 803 2.13 -13.68 13.79
N THR A 804 2.02 -14.20 12.57
CA THR A 804 0.75 -14.38 11.86
C THR A 804 0.65 -15.86 11.51
N LEU A 805 -0.27 -16.57 12.15
CA LEU A 805 -0.44 -18.00 11.95
C LEU A 805 -1.45 -18.25 10.84
N ILE A 806 -1.10 -19.13 9.92
CA ILE A 806 -1.96 -19.57 8.82
C ILE A 806 -1.91 -21.09 8.67
N ALA A 807 -2.96 -21.66 8.12
CA ALA A 807 -3.04 -23.07 7.78
C ALA A 807 -3.74 -23.27 6.43
N PRO A 808 -3.54 -24.39 5.71
CA PRO A 808 -4.25 -24.67 4.47
C PRO A 808 -5.76 -24.57 4.65
N PHE A 809 -6.43 -23.89 3.72
CA PHE A 809 -7.87 -23.65 3.82
C PHE A 809 -8.67 -24.94 3.62
N SER A 810 -9.62 -25.18 4.51
CA SER A 810 -10.72 -26.14 4.33
C SER A 810 -12.01 -25.55 4.90
N SER A 811 -13.13 -25.78 4.23
CA SER A 811 -14.48 -25.52 4.75
C SER A 811 -14.99 -26.65 5.63
N GLU A 812 -14.31 -27.79 5.66
CA GLU A 812 -14.72 -28.99 6.38
C GLU A 812 -13.96 -29.13 7.69
N ARG A 813 -14.71 -29.24 8.78
CA ARG A 813 -14.19 -29.27 10.13
C ARG A 813 -13.20 -30.42 10.36
N ASP A 814 -13.54 -31.62 9.92
CA ASP A 814 -12.72 -32.82 10.13
C ASP A 814 -11.32 -32.71 9.51
N GLN A 815 -11.18 -31.89 8.50
CA GLN A 815 -9.89 -31.65 7.85
C GLN A 815 -8.98 -30.75 8.68
N TRP A 816 -9.51 -29.92 9.59
CA TRP A 816 -8.71 -29.06 10.45
C TRP A 816 -7.93 -29.86 11.47
N MET A 817 -8.52 -30.93 12.00
CA MET A 817 -7.94 -31.76 13.06
C MET A 817 -6.59 -32.37 12.67
N ASN A 818 -6.35 -32.52 11.36
CA ASN A 818 -5.12 -33.11 10.83
C ASN A 818 -4.17 -32.03 10.23
N SER A 819 -4.52 -30.76 10.34
CA SER A 819 -3.74 -29.67 9.75
C SER A 819 -2.80 -29.06 10.77
N LYS A 820 -1.66 -28.59 10.27
CA LYS A 820 -0.70 -27.79 11.04
C LYS A 820 -0.68 -26.39 10.49
N CYS A 821 -0.52 -25.42 11.36
CA CYS A 821 -0.27 -24.04 10.96
C CYS A 821 1.24 -23.74 10.91
N ILE A 822 1.55 -22.68 10.18
CA ILE A 822 2.88 -22.07 10.17
C ILE A 822 2.78 -20.60 10.57
N ASN A 823 3.88 -20.07 11.06
CA ASN A 823 4.05 -18.63 11.20
C ASN A 823 4.49 -18.04 9.86
N VAL A 824 3.83 -16.99 9.40
CA VAL A 824 4.23 -16.27 8.16
C VAL A 824 5.66 -15.73 8.25
N HIS A 825 6.11 -15.38 9.46
CA HIS A 825 7.47 -14.86 9.70
C HIS A 825 8.52 -15.96 9.88
N ASP A 826 8.09 -17.22 10.06
CA ASP A 826 8.96 -18.40 10.11
C ASP A 826 8.26 -19.58 9.40
N HIS A 827 8.17 -19.49 8.08
CA HIS A 827 7.44 -20.42 7.24
C HIS A 827 8.15 -21.79 7.06
N GLU A 828 9.38 -21.94 7.53
CA GLU A 828 10.12 -23.20 7.46
C GLU A 828 9.65 -24.20 8.52
N SER A 829 9.08 -23.73 9.61
CA SER A 829 8.71 -24.57 10.75
C SER A 829 7.20 -24.60 10.98
N PRO A 830 6.54 -25.76 10.82
CA PRO A 830 5.16 -25.95 11.28
C PRO A 830 5.08 -25.72 12.79
N VAL A 831 4.14 -24.90 13.23
CA VAL A 831 4.13 -24.43 14.62
C VAL A 831 3.22 -25.27 15.50
N TYR A 832 1.93 -25.42 15.10
CA TYR A 832 0.90 -26.03 15.94
C TYR A 832 -0.10 -26.84 15.12
N GLU A 833 -0.81 -27.73 15.81
CA GLU A 833 -1.99 -28.39 15.27
C GLU A 833 -3.22 -27.51 15.41
N LEU A 834 -4.21 -27.73 14.57
CA LEU A 834 -5.48 -27.03 14.64
C LEU A 834 -6.49 -27.79 15.50
N ALA A 835 -7.41 -27.02 16.11
CA ALA A 835 -8.51 -27.55 16.90
C ALA A 835 -9.76 -26.67 16.71
N ASP A 836 -10.90 -27.13 17.24
CA ASP A 836 -12.13 -26.34 17.28
C ASP A 836 -12.16 -25.34 18.42
N ASP A 837 -11.60 -25.73 19.54
CA ASP A 837 -11.53 -24.93 20.76
C ASP A 837 -10.08 -24.75 21.18
N TYR A 838 -9.81 -23.59 21.79
CA TYR A 838 -8.51 -23.27 22.34
C TYR A 838 -8.22 -24.10 23.60
N ASP A 839 -7.11 -24.84 23.57
CA ASP A 839 -6.67 -25.66 24.70
C ASP A 839 -5.26 -25.29 25.23
N GLY A 840 -4.66 -24.20 24.76
CA GLY A 840 -3.32 -23.76 25.11
C GLY A 840 -2.20 -24.38 24.26
N HIS A 841 -2.48 -25.46 23.54
CA HIS A 841 -1.50 -26.20 22.72
C HIS A 841 -1.84 -26.20 21.24
N ARG A 842 -3.11 -26.05 20.90
CA ARG A 842 -3.60 -26.07 19.53
C ARG A 842 -4.21 -24.72 19.15
N ALA A 843 -4.18 -24.40 17.87
CA ALA A 843 -4.65 -23.15 17.32
C ALA A 843 -6.06 -23.32 16.72
N VAL A 844 -6.90 -22.30 16.86
CA VAL A 844 -8.27 -22.29 16.35
C VAL A 844 -8.36 -21.45 15.08
N PRO A 845 -8.92 -21.99 13.97
CA PRO A 845 -9.18 -21.20 12.78
C PRO A 845 -10.17 -20.07 13.08
N LYS A 846 -9.89 -18.88 12.56
CA LYS A 846 -10.77 -17.72 12.65
C LYS A 846 -11.98 -17.92 11.73
N ASN A 847 -13.18 -17.83 12.25
CA ASN A 847 -14.41 -17.82 11.45
C ASN A 847 -14.93 -16.39 11.22
N PHE A 848 -15.98 -16.24 10.40
CA PHE A 848 -16.52 -14.91 10.12
C PHE A 848 -17.20 -14.25 11.32
N PHE A 849 -17.74 -15.01 12.26
CA PHE A 849 -18.24 -14.47 13.53
C PHE A 849 -17.12 -13.76 14.30
N MET A 850 -15.98 -14.43 14.48
CA MET A 850 -14.81 -13.87 15.14
C MET A 850 -14.26 -12.64 14.40
N LEU A 851 -14.29 -12.69 13.06
CA LEU A 851 -13.90 -11.55 12.23
C LEU A 851 -14.80 -10.34 12.49
N LEU A 852 -16.12 -10.52 12.41
CA LEU A 852 -17.08 -9.43 12.59
C LEU A 852 -17.08 -8.90 14.02
N ASP A 853 -16.89 -9.77 15.00
CA ASP A 853 -16.72 -9.36 16.38
C ASP A 853 -15.48 -8.47 16.57
N SER A 854 -14.33 -8.90 16.02
CA SER A 854 -13.10 -8.10 16.03
C SER A 854 -13.28 -6.77 15.26
N TYR A 855 -14.02 -6.79 14.16
CA TYR A 855 -14.27 -5.61 13.33
C TYR A 855 -15.12 -4.58 14.04
N GLN A 856 -16.22 -5.00 14.70
CA GLN A 856 -17.11 -4.10 15.46
C GLN A 856 -16.39 -3.51 16.67
N ASN A 857 -15.45 -4.26 17.25
CA ASN A 857 -14.71 -3.91 18.44
C ASN A 857 -13.41 -3.16 18.14
N HIS A 858 -13.16 -2.80 16.87
CA HIS A 858 -11.94 -2.11 16.49
C HIS A 858 -11.86 -0.74 17.17
N PRO A 859 -10.81 -0.45 17.95
CA PRO A 859 -10.66 0.83 18.62
C PRO A 859 -10.41 1.98 17.64
N GLU A 860 -10.85 3.20 17.98
CA GLU A 860 -10.44 4.42 17.28
C GLU A 860 -9.32 5.08 18.08
N ALA A 861 -8.10 4.61 17.85
CA ALA A 861 -6.95 5.01 18.67
C ALA A 861 -6.42 6.42 18.36
N LYS A 862 -6.86 7.04 17.25
CA LYS A 862 -6.40 8.39 16.86
C LYS A 862 -7.16 9.51 17.58
N SER A 863 -8.25 9.16 18.26
CA SER A 863 -9.16 10.11 18.88
C SER A 863 -9.48 9.69 20.31
N LEU A 864 -9.93 10.64 21.10
CA LEU A 864 -10.44 10.39 22.44
C LEU A 864 -11.96 10.28 22.40
N GLY A 865 -12.51 9.48 23.32
CA GLY A 865 -13.94 9.43 23.55
C GLY A 865 -14.49 10.76 24.06
N PRO A 866 -15.82 10.91 24.11
CA PRO A 866 -16.45 12.15 24.59
C PRO A 866 -16.13 12.50 26.06
N ASN A 867 -15.63 11.55 26.82
CA ASN A 867 -15.17 11.72 28.19
C ASN A 867 -13.68 12.12 28.31
N GLY A 868 -12.98 12.35 27.15
CA GLY A 868 -11.55 12.66 27.11
C GLY A 868 -10.63 11.48 27.36
N LYS A 869 -11.16 10.23 27.44
CA LYS A 869 -10.38 9.00 27.60
C LYS A 869 -10.17 8.29 26.27
N PRO A 870 -9.19 7.41 26.12
CA PRO A 870 -9.03 6.56 24.93
C PRO A 870 -10.33 5.85 24.56
N CYS A 871 -10.56 5.66 23.27
CA CYS A 871 -11.75 4.98 22.77
C CYS A 871 -11.67 3.49 23.08
N GLU A 872 -12.47 3.05 24.03
CA GLU A 872 -12.71 1.64 24.30
C GLU A 872 -13.79 1.08 23.36
N PHE A 873 -14.01 -0.23 23.42
CA PHE A 873 -14.96 -0.92 22.57
C PHE A 873 -16.37 -0.30 22.56
N ASP A 874 -16.91 0.00 23.72
CA ASP A 874 -18.24 0.54 23.93
C ASP A 874 -18.33 2.07 23.79
N THR A 875 -17.20 2.74 23.54
CA THR A 875 -17.18 4.20 23.36
C THR A 875 -18.06 4.61 22.20
N ARG A 876 -19.02 5.49 22.43
CA ARG A 876 -19.96 5.99 21.44
C ARG A 876 -20.18 7.50 21.56
N GLY A 877 -20.50 8.11 20.42
CA GLY A 877 -20.82 9.54 20.30
C GLY A 877 -19.70 10.35 19.65
N LEU A 878 -19.75 11.67 19.89
CA LEU A 878 -18.84 12.64 19.26
C LEU A 878 -17.45 12.53 19.89
N LEU A 879 -16.45 12.17 19.08
CA LEU A 879 -15.06 12.02 19.51
C LEU A 879 -14.33 13.36 19.60
N GLN A 880 -13.32 13.41 20.44
CA GLN A 880 -12.42 14.55 20.60
C GLN A 880 -11.07 14.26 19.93
N ARG A 881 -10.37 15.30 19.49
CA ARG A 881 -8.97 15.15 19.06
C ARG A 881 -8.08 14.88 20.27
N ALA A 882 -7.16 13.95 20.12
CA ALA A 882 -6.15 13.69 21.12
C ALA A 882 -5.15 14.86 21.21
N HIS A 883 -4.50 14.99 22.37
CA HIS A 883 -3.38 15.89 22.56
C HIS A 883 -2.09 15.09 22.61
N ILE A 884 -1.19 15.33 21.67
CA ILE A 884 0.08 14.65 21.55
C ILE A 884 1.20 15.58 22.04
N VAL A 885 1.89 15.18 23.09
CA VAL A 885 3.12 15.82 23.56
C VAL A 885 4.30 15.03 22.98
N ALA A 886 5.05 15.67 22.09
CA ALA A 886 6.12 14.98 21.37
C ALA A 886 7.39 14.82 22.21
N ASN A 887 7.94 13.60 22.25
CA ASN A 887 9.31 13.35 22.66
C ASN A 887 10.30 13.89 21.64
N TRP A 888 11.52 14.19 22.10
CA TRP A 888 12.60 14.59 21.22
C TRP A 888 13.91 13.88 21.60
N PRO A 889 14.74 13.43 20.63
CA PRO A 889 14.54 13.50 19.18
C PRO A 889 13.42 12.57 18.70
N PRO A 890 12.81 12.86 17.53
CA PRO A 890 11.81 11.98 16.94
C PRO A 890 12.46 10.69 16.41
N VAL A 891 11.63 9.69 16.15
CA VAL A 891 12.09 8.47 15.46
C VAL A 891 12.14 8.75 13.96
N TYR A 892 13.31 8.58 13.35
CA TYR A 892 13.50 8.78 11.91
C TYR A 892 13.20 7.49 11.16
N ILE A 893 12.27 7.54 10.23
CA ILE A 893 11.82 6.36 9.46
C ILE A 893 11.95 6.57 7.95
N GLY A 894 12.14 5.47 7.23
CA GLY A 894 11.99 5.45 5.78
C GLY A 894 10.52 5.51 5.36
N LYS A 895 10.26 5.80 4.09
CA LYS A 895 8.89 5.86 3.56
C LYS A 895 8.18 4.51 3.66
N GLU A 896 8.89 3.42 3.37
CA GLU A 896 8.32 2.07 3.36
C GLU A 896 8.12 1.47 4.77
N SER A 897 8.60 2.15 5.83
CA SER A 897 8.34 1.74 7.22
C SER A 897 6.86 1.85 7.60
N ASP A 898 6.08 2.66 6.88
CA ASP A 898 4.63 2.78 7.06
C ASP A 898 3.83 1.70 6.31
N ARG A 899 4.51 0.81 5.59
CA ARG A 899 3.84 -0.20 4.79
C ARG A 899 3.26 -1.27 5.70
N HIS A 900 2.01 -1.10 6.03
CA HIS A 900 1.17 -2.15 6.57
C HIS A 900 0.57 -2.96 5.41
N TRP A 901 0.20 -4.20 5.68
CA TRP A 901 -0.61 -5.00 4.77
C TRP A 901 -1.85 -4.19 4.38
N GLU A 902 -1.89 -3.74 3.11
CA GLU A 902 -3.08 -3.07 2.62
C GLU A 902 -4.20 -4.09 2.46
N GLU A 903 -5.39 -3.68 2.78
CA GLU A 903 -6.58 -4.51 2.67
C GLU A 903 -6.81 -4.97 1.24
N GLY A 904 -7.09 -6.25 1.07
CA GLY A 904 -7.24 -6.88 -0.24
C GLY A 904 -5.92 -7.23 -0.91
N GLU A 905 -4.77 -7.06 -0.24
CA GLU A 905 -3.50 -7.58 -0.71
C GLU A 905 -3.31 -9.05 -0.33
N ASP A 906 -2.59 -9.77 -1.17
CA ASP A 906 -2.19 -11.14 -0.87
C ASP A 906 -1.06 -11.14 0.17
N LEU A 907 -1.13 -12.06 1.13
CA LEU A 907 -0.13 -12.20 2.18
C LEU A 907 1.20 -12.69 1.59
N SER A 908 2.31 -12.03 1.94
CA SER A 908 3.66 -12.52 1.60
C SER A 908 4.25 -13.33 2.74
N LEU A 909 5.02 -14.36 2.43
CA LEU A 909 5.88 -15.05 3.40
C LEU A 909 7.23 -14.35 3.60
N LEU A 910 7.47 -13.25 2.90
CA LEU A 910 8.67 -12.45 3.05
C LEU A 910 8.36 -11.20 3.86
N ASP A 911 9.13 -11.00 4.93
CA ASP A 911 8.98 -9.83 5.79
C ASP A 911 9.43 -8.54 5.10
N PHE A 912 8.67 -7.47 5.38
CA PHE A 912 9.15 -6.12 5.14
C PHE A 912 9.89 -5.63 6.39
N LYS A 913 11.17 -5.33 6.24
CA LYS A 913 11.91 -4.68 7.32
C LYS A 913 11.46 -3.22 7.42
N ALA A 914 10.94 -2.84 8.58
CA ALA A 914 10.76 -1.43 8.91
C ALA A 914 12.13 -0.74 8.90
N ILE A 915 12.22 0.41 8.25
CA ILE A 915 13.47 1.16 8.10
C ILE A 915 13.47 2.25 9.16
N GLU A 916 14.32 2.09 10.18
CA GLU A 916 14.60 3.12 11.18
C GLU A 916 16.03 3.59 11.05
N TYR A 917 16.22 4.91 11.00
CA TYR A 917 17.53 5.53 10.93
C TYR A 917 17.95 6.03 12.31
N LYS A 918 18.85 5.28 12.96
CA LYS A 918 19.33 5.61 14.30
C LYS A 918 20.55 6.54 14.21
N ARG A 919 20.47 7.68 14.87
CA ARG A 919 21.60 8.60 15.00
C ARG A 919 22.74 7.89 15.73
N LYS A 920 23.89 7.76 15.10
CA LYS A 920 25.12 7.39 15.81
C LYS A 920 25.60 8.64 16.55
N GLY A 921 25.13 8.82 17.76
CA GLY A 921 25.50 9.93 18.61
C GLY A 921 26.19 9.47 19.87
N ASN A 922 26.98 10.34 20.46
CA ASN A 922 27.32 10.24 21.86
C ASN A 922 26.20 10.90 22.66
N ALA A 923 25.71 10.21 23.66
CA ALA A 923 24.73 10.73 24.61
C ALA A 923 25.40 10.87 25.99
N VAL A 924 24.93 11.85 26.74
CA VAL A 924 25.32 12.06 28.14
C VAL A 924 24.09 11.75 28.98
N ALA A 925 24.25 10.95 30.03
CA ALA A 925 23.16 10.65 30.94
C ALA A 925 22.71 11.92 31.70
N ASN A 926 21.40 12.11 31.83
CA ASN A 926 20.82 13.20 32.61
C ASN A 926 20.84 12.89 34.13
N ASP A 927 20.50 13.87 34.95
CA ASP A 927 20.56 13.75 36.41
C ASP A 927 19.68 12.63 36.96
N ASP A 928 18.48 12.44 36.41
CA ASP A 928 17.57 11.36 36.82
C ASP A 928 18.17 9.98 36.46
N GLN A 929 18.66 9.84 35.24
CA GLN A 929 19.29 8.61 34.79
C GLN A 929 20.52 8.25 35.64
N LEU A 930 21.34 9.22 36.01
CA LEU A 930 22.48 9.01 36.88
C LEU A 930 22.10 8.61 38.30
N ALA A 931 21.10 9.27 38.88
CA ALA A 931 20.58 8.93 40.18
C ALA A 931 19.99 7.51 40.23
N ARG A 932 19.35 7.07 39.19
CA ARG A 932 18.79 5.72 39.07
C ARG A 932 19.91 4.68 38.82
N ILE A 933 20.84 4.95 37.93
CA ILE A 933 22.00 4.08 37.63
C ILE A 933 22.84 3.86 38.91
N ALA A 934 23.01 4.89 39.76
CA ALA A 934 23.75 4.79 40.97
C ALA A 934 23.13 3.84 42.03
N LYS A 935 21.86 3.54 41.94
CA LYS A 935 21.15 2.58 42.78
C LYS A 935 21.38 1.11 42.41
N VAL A 936 21.80 0.85 41.18
CA VAL A 936 22.00 -0.52 40.67
C VAL A 936 23.44 -0.96 40.87
N PRO A 937 23.70 -2.14 41.46
CA PRO A 937 25.06 -2.65 41.63
C PRO A 937 25.81 -2.75 40.28
N LYS A 938 27.04 -2.23 40.24
CA LYS A 938 27.89 -2.25 39.02
C LYS A 938 27.99 -3.62 38.36
N ARG A 939 28.04 -4.69 39.17
CA ARG A 939 28.08 -6.07 38.70
C ARG A 939 26.93 -6.48 37.79
N GLU A 940 25.73 -5.87 37.97
CA GLU A 940 24.56 -6.18 37.13
C GLU A 940 24.72 -5.64 35.71
N PHE A 941 25.27 -4.46 35.57
CA PHE A 941 25.60 -3.89 34.27
C PHE A 941 26.68 -4.71 33.56
N MET A 942 27.74 -5.12 34.29
CA MET A 942 28.85 -5.91 33.75
C MET A 942 28.40 -7.31 33.32
N ARG A 943 27.49 -7.94 34.09
CA ARG A 943 26.92 -9.25 33.80
C ARG A 943 26.12 -9.26 32.49
N ARG A 944 25.59 -8.10 32.07
CA ARG A 944 24.83 -7.92 30.83
C ARG A 944 25.65 -7.26 29.72
N GLY A 945 26.94 -7.27 29.81
CA GLY A 945 27.87 -6.87 28.74
C GLY A 945 28.16 -5.38 28.66
N ILE A 946 27.75 -4.57 29.64
CA ILE A 946 28.18 -3.17 29.77
C ILE A 946 29.58 -3.14 30.38
N SER A 947 30.57 -2.65 29.64
CA SER A 947 31.94 -2.60 30.13
C SER A 947 32.07 -1.59 31.29
N GLN A 948 32.96 -1.89 32.24
CA GLN A 948 33.27 -1.01 33.37
C GLN A 948 33.61 0.40 32.89
N HIS A 949 34.44 0.50 31.87
CA HIS A 949 34.84 1.77 31.26
C HIS A 949 33.67 2.58 30.70
N THR A 950 32.66 1.90 30.07
CA THR A 950 31.44 2.56 29.59
C THR A 950 30.61 3.10 30.76
N LEU A 951 30.45 2.32 31.82
CA LEU A 951 29.71 2.72 33.00
C LEU A 951 30.36 3.88 33.73
N GLU A 952 31.68 3.86 33.86
CA GLU A 952 32.50 4.95 34.47
C GLU A 952 32.33 6.25 33.68
N LYS A 953 32.37 6.21 32.34
CA LYS A 953 32.11 7.36 31.49
C LYS A 953 30.68 7.90 31.68
N ILE A 954 29.68 7.04 31.74
CA ILE A 954 28.30 7.45 32.00
C ILE A 954 28.21 8.15 33.37
N CYS A 955 28.77 7.57 34.41
CA CYS A 955 28.78 8.14 35.75
C CYS A 955 29.56 9.44 35.86
N ALA A 956 30.61 9.61 35.07
CA ALA A 956 31.40 10.83 34.96
C ALA A 956 30.76 11.93 34.08
N ARG A 957 29.58 11.69 33.53
CA ARG A 957 28.90 12.57 32.54
C ARG A 957 29.73 12.77 31.26
N GLU A 958 30.58 11.81 30.93
CA GLU A 958 31.27 11.83 29.67
C GLU A 958 30.39 11.30 28.55
N PRO A 959 30.51 11.82 27.32
CA PRO A 959 29.77 11.32 26.18
C PRO A 959 30.10 9.85 25.87
N VAL A 960 29.08 9.00 25.86
CA VAL A 960 29.15 7.60 25.40
C VAL A 960 28.27 7.40 24.18
N ARG A 961 28.52 6.37 23.38
CA ARG A 961 27.66 6.06 22.25
C ARG A 961 26.22 5.92 22.72
N THR A 962 25.29 6.58 22.06
CA THR A 962 23.84 6.59 22.44
C THR A 962 23.30 5.17 22.64
N ILE A 963 23.74 4.21 21.79
CA ILE A 963 23.37 2.81 21.95
C ILE A 963 23.88 2.22 23.28
N LYS A 964 25.07 2.62 23.73
CA LYS A 964 25.63 2.14 25.00
C LYS A 964 24.93 2.72 26.22
N LEU A 965 24.47 3.97 26.13
CA LEU A 965 23.62 4.55 27.16
C LEU A 965 22.25 3.87 27.18
N ALA A 966 21.65 3.61 26.03
CA ALA A 966 20.37 2.91 25.93
C ALA A 966 20.45 1.47 26.47
N GLU A 967 21.54 0.73 26.15
CA GLU A 967 21.79 -0.59 26.74
C GLU A 967 21.89 -0.51 28.29
N CYS A 968 22.53 0.52 28.80
CA CYS A 968 22.64 0.74 30.24
C CYS A 968 21.28 1.04 30.90
N LEU A 969 20.44 1.88 30.28
CA LEU A 969 19.10 2.20 30.73
C LEU A 969 18.17 0.99 30.69
N LYS A 970 18.30 0.14 29.70
CA LYS A 970 17.54 -1.12 29.63
C LYS A 970 17.88 -2.06 30.80
N VAL A 971 19.14 -2.19 31.15
CA VAL A 971 19.56 -2.96 32.34
C VAL A 971 18.97 -2.37 33.62
N LEU A 972 18.90 -1.05 33.72
CA LEU A 972 18.30 -0.33 34.82
C LEU A 972 16.79 -0.65 34.96
N GLU A 973 16.04 -0.55 33.86
CA GLU A 973 14.60 -0.83 33.83
C GLU A 973 14.29 -2.27 34.24
N GLU A 974 15.06 -3.22 33.71
CA GLU A 974 14.90 -4.64 34.06
C GLU A 974 15.24 -4.93 35.54
N TYR A 975 16.21 -4.21 36.11
CA TYR A 975 16.55 -4.32 37.54
C TYR A 975 15.46 -3.76 38.42
N GLU A 976 14.91 -2.58 38.12
CA GLU A 976 13.83 -1.93 38.82
C GLU A 976 12.55 -2.78 38.79
N LEU A 977 12.21 -3.40 37.67
CA LEU A 977 11.08 -4.33 37.52
C LEU A 977 11.25 -5.56 38.44
N ASN A 978 12.45 -6.13 38.49
CA ASN A 978 12.73 -7.28 39.37
C ASN A 978 12.69 -6.93 40.86
N GLU A 979 13.14 -5.74 41.25
CA GLU A 979 13.01 -5.28 42.65
C GLU A 979 11.55 -5.04 43.04
N GLN A 980 10.74 -4.48 42.17
CA GLN A 980 9.32 -4.33 42.39
C GLN A 980 8.58 -5.67 42.56
N ALA A 981 8.94 -6.66 41.73
CA ALA A 981 8.39 -8.02 41.83
C ALA A 981 8.75 -8.69 43.14
N ASN A 982 10.02 -8.57 43.57
CA ASN A 982 10.50 -9.14 44.84
C ASN A 982 9.92 -8.44 46.08
N SER A 983 9.60 -7.15 45.98
CA SER A 983 8.98 -6.39 47.09
C SER A 983 7.50 -6.72 47.25
N SER A 984 6.84 -7.25 46.24
CA SER A 984 5.42 -7.68 46.28
C SER A 984 5.26 -9.12 46.82
N GLU A 985 6.33 -9.89 46.98
CA GLU A 985 6.30 -11.26 47.50
C GLU A 985 6.60 -11.41 49.00
N GLN A 986 6.79 -10.34 49.78
CA GLN A 986 6.93 -10.46 51.24
C GLN A 986 5.58 -10.77 51.89
N PRO A 987 5.45 -11.89 52.61
CA PRO A 987 4.23 -12.22 53.33
C PRO A 987 4.02 -11.24 54.49
N PRO A 988 2.76 -10.93 54.86
CA PRO A 988 2.48 -10.01 55.95
C PRO A 988 3.03 -10.54 57.30
N HIS A 989 3.77 -9.74 58.00
CA HIS A 989 4.24 -10.04 59.32
C HIS A 989 3.05 -10.42 60.23
N ARG A 990 3.07 -11.62 60.76
CA ARG A 990 2.20 -12.00 61.90
C ARG A 990 2.49 -11.06 63.07
N ILE A 991 1.48 -10.33 63.44
CA ILE A 991 1.42 -9.66 64.72
C ILE A 991 0.95 -10.71 65.72
N ASP A 992 1.87 -11.25 66.53
CA ASP A 992 1.50 -12.00 67.75
C ASP A 992 1.16 -11.00 68.81
N SER A 993 -0.04 -11.15 69.30
CA SER A 993 -0.63 -10.41 70.46
C SER A 993 0.00 -10.79 71.77
#